data_885186e348af3d178eded4df07e5d9d3
#
_entry.id   885186e348af3d178eded4df07e5d9d3
#
_cell.length_a   1.000
_cell.length_b   1.000
_cell.length_c   1.000
_cell.angle_alpha   90.00
_cell.angle_beta   90.00
_cell.angle_gamma   90.00
#
_symmetry.space_group_name_H-M   'P 1'
#
loop_
_entity.id
_entity.type
_entity.pdbx_description
1 polymer ?
#
loop_
_entity_poly.entity_id
_entity_poly.type
_entity_poly.pdbx_seq_one_letter_code
_entity_poly.pdbx_strand_id
1 'polypeptide(L)'
;MLQKVLELFNSSTISGALALKETIGTIQEIIGCLRSNGADLEAQVCTLLDNAMRDFALEFKLEYDDKWLWKVLEEKGDILKGLDETLYDKKLLQYVFNKKDISAEESDEWKHLLRVQLSKEEMNEVRHFLEYKKEGPEDKQPKLYTLAAPLPPEKEYIEREQEEEILALLRNKKKLVLVNGLGGVGKSAVCKRIFQNLYAKGKVRLGWVTYNGKNLERDFVAQFRYPKEKRKEELTYFLQAEIDPNAIIFVDNFNVIEREDSYIQKLASARCNVICTSRITDFAYFETVPINVFEVEKCIALFKRYARIDAGNIIYDDTIAAIAKCVGRHTLTLEVLGKICWAEEKNPAIVLNELKEKGIDVSGEAEVELQECTLVEHLMRIFPIDRLSEEQKYILYHFAICPFEHTPEEMLDWIDIRKRAMVKLLERYGWFVYEKENHTYYMHPIIRAVVAKVCGPEKGWFDKLVHNLATVTRYDRAQGSVRKEFYGSYLNKVIELTKKWGIVSLDAAQLYFNLAILELFKRNYEEAIKLLKEELGLWDKIRAEGLTKEVFINTKVANIKVQIGVNYYYLDRGEDALEWYEQVKQMKGTYADKELEEQLGNNCGLVYQKQAEELMAKGKNADMLLEKAVSGYESTINAYLKMGKRDLNVAIGYRNLADCKYKMKHYQEAAEAFERAIDIAEKAIKDKENNPDLERIYGQLAYTYDAWGDSLSEKSEKKAKYEKALRYYEKCHESCNVNYYKGISWIELDELEEKWNLCREKMTR
;
A
#
# COMPACT_ATOMS: atom_id res chain seq x y z
N MET A 1 -7.09 48.73 -18.81
CA MET A 1 -8.01 47.71 -18.29
C MET A 1 -7.26 46.64 -17.55
N LEU A 2 -6.47 45.81 -18.23
CA LEU A 2 -5.57 44.84 -17.58
C LEU A 2 -4.68 45.50 -16.49
N GLN A 3 -4.27 46.76 -16.67
CA GLN A 3 -3.57 47.52 -15.65
C GLN A 3 -4.43 47.80 -14.41
N LYS A 4 -5.76 48.06 -14.57
CA LYS A 4 -6.71 48.17 -13.45
C LYS A 4 -7.02 46.82 -12.80
N VAL A 5 -7.06 45.74 -13.58
CA VAL A 5 -7.15 44.36 -13.05
C VAL A 5 -5.93 44.05 -12.25
N LEU A 6 -4.72 44.35 -12.74
CA LEU A 6 -3.46 44.20 -12.05
C LEU A 6 -3.33 45.09 -10.80
N GLU A 7 -3.86 46.33 -10.86
CA GLU A 7 -3.93 47.23 -9.71
C GLU A 7 -4.88 46.68 -8.62
N LEU A 8 -5.98 46.03 -9.01
CA LEU A 8 -6.87 45.29 -8.10
C LEU A 8 -6.19 44.09 -7.49
N PHE A 9 -5.43 43.31 -8.28
CA PHE A 9 -4.67 42.17 -7.81
C PHE A 9 -3.44 42.53 -6.93
N ASN A 10 -2.87 43.72 -7.13
CA ASN A 10 -1.76 44.24 -6.33
C ASN A 10 -2.23 45.07 -5.12
N SER A 11 -3.54 45.30 -4.95
CA SER A 11 -4.05 45.96 -3.76
C SER A 11 -3.88 45.05 -2.53
N SER A 12 -3.37 45.64 -1.45
CA SER A 12 -2.95 44.97 -0.20
C SER A 12 -4.05 44.21 0.56
N THR A 13 -5.24 44.07 -0.02
CA THR A 13 -6.41 43.39 0.56
C THR A 13 -6.59 41.92 0.12
N ILE A 14 -5.81 41.44 -0.85
CA ILE A 14 -5.94 40.10 -1.40
C ILE A 14 -4.68 39.32 -1.10
N SER A 15 -4.81 38.14 -0.51
CA SER A 15 -3.65 37.27 -0.32
C SER A 15 -3.07 36.89 -1.70
N GLY A 16 -1.78 37.19 -1.93
CA GLY A 16 -1.13 37.06 -3.24
C GLY A 16 -1.34 35.71 -3.95
N ALA A 17 -1.54 34.63 -3.19
CA ALA A 17 -1.78 33.30 -3.74
C ALA A 17 -3.14 33.11 -4.41
N LEU A 18 -4.20 33.80 -3.95
CA LEU A 18 -5.56 33.69 -4.52
C LEU A 18 -5.67 34.50 -5.80
N ALA A 19 -5.15 35.74 -5.78
CA ALA A 19 -5.07 36.61 -6.93
C ALA A 19 -4.25 36.00 -8.08
N LEU A 20 -3.18 35.31 -7.72
CA LEU A 20 -2.34 34.58 -8.66
C LEU A 20 -3.09 33.47 -9.38
N LYS A 21 -3.84 32.62 -8.64
CA LYS A 21 -4.61 31.49 -9.17
C LYS A 21 -5.68 31.93 -10.17
N GLU A 22 -6.33 33.06 -9.93
CA GLU A 22 -7.36 33.59 -10.82
C GLU A 22 -6.78 34.26 -12.05
N THR A 23 -5.67 35.00 -11.90
CA THR A 23 -4.93 35.57 -13.03
C THR A 23 -4.48 34.48 -13.99
N ILE A 24 -4.08 33.31 -13.49
CA ILE A 24 -3.70 32.15 -14.28
C ILE A 24 -4.90 31.57 -15.03
N GLY A 25 -6.01 31.37 -14.32
CA GLY A 25 -7.26 30.92 -14.95
C GLY A 25 -7.64 31.82 -16.12
N THR A 26 -7.56 33.13 -15.91
CA THR A 26 -7.85 34.16 -16.95
C THR A 26 -6.83 34.10 -18.09
N ILE A 27 -5.54 33.92 -17.83
CA ILE A 27 -4.50 33.79 -18.87
C ILE A 27 -4.68 32.49 -19.64
N GLN A 28 -4.96 31.37 -19.00
CA GLN A 28 -5.26 30.09 -19.66
C GLN A 28 -6.48 30.17 -20.55
N GLU A 29 -7.51 30.89 -20.14
CA GLU A 29 -8.72 31.12 -20.92
C GLU A 29 -8.44 32.08 -22.10
N ILE A 30 -7.64 33.12 -21.95
CA ILE A 30 -7.17 33.97 -23.04
C ILE A 30 -6.37 33.18 -24.05
N ILE A 31 -5.46 32.32 -23.61
CA ILE A 31 -4.71 31.40 -24.46
C ILE A 31 -5.65 30.43 -25.21
N GLY A 32 -6.66 29.89 -24.53
CA GLY A 32 -7.72 29.11 -25.17
C GLY A 32 -8.45 29.85 -26.28
N CYS A 33 -8.74 31.13 -26.10
CA CYS A 33 -9.35 32.00 -27.13
C CYS A 33 -8.40 32.32 -28.27
N LEU A 34 -7.12 32.55 -28.02
CA LEU A 34 -6.12 32.78 -29.06
C LEU A 34 -5.94 31.58 -29.98
N ARG A 35 -6.30 30.38 -29.52
CA ARG A 35 -6.36 29.14 -30.32
C ARG A 35 -7.54 29.10 -31.30
N SER A 36 -8.54 29.93 -31.14
CA SER A 36 -9.69 29.94 -32.03
C SER A 36 -9.43 30.84 -33.25
N ASN A 37 -9.29 30.25 -34.44
CA ASN A 37 -9.14 30.97 -35.71
C ASN A 37 -10.47 31.55 -36.24
N GLY A 38 -11.30 32.13 -35.42
CA GLY A 38 -12.60 32.70 -35.82
C GLY A 38 -12.58 34.23 -35.93
N ALA A 39 -13.45 34.76 -36.77
CA ALA A 39 -13.65 36.20 -36.99
C ALA A 39 -14.11 36.97 -35.73
N ASP A 40 -14.23 36.26 -34.58
CA ASP A 40 -14.81 36.79 -33.34
C ASP A 40 -13.92 36.52 -32.10
N LEU A 41 -12.62 36.49 -32.33
CA LEU A 41 -11.62 36.32 -31.28
C LEU A 41 -11.75 37.39 -30.19
N GLU A 42 -12.04 38.60 -30.59
CA GLU A 42 -12.24 39.76 -29.73
C GLU A 42 -13.43 39.56 -28.77
N ALA A 43 -14.58 39.10 -29.29
CA ALA A 43 -15.76 38.83 -28.49
C ALA A 43 -15.53 37.65 -27.49
N GLN A 44 -14.76 36.66 -27.87
CA GLN A 44 -14.44 35.53 -26.96
C GLN A 44 -13.50 35.96 -25.84
N VAL A 45 -12.45 36.71 -26.15
CA VAL A 45 -11.54 37.27 -25.14
C VAL A 45 -12.30 38.18 -24.18
N CYS A 46 -13.20 39.00 -24.73
CA CYS A 46 -14.07 39.85 -23.93
C CYS A 46 -14.97 39.07 -22.98
N THR A 47 -15.63 38.04 -23.49
CA THR A 47 -16.56 37.24 -22.69
C THR A 47 -15.84 36.50 -21.58
N LEU A 48 -14.62 36.01 -21.83
CA LEU A 48 -13.82 35.31 -20.83
C LEU A 48 -13.28 36.25 -19.76
N LEU A 49 -12.78 37.39 -20.14
CA LEU A 49 -12.33 38.42 -19.20
C LEU A 49 -13.51 38.94 -18.37
N ASP A 50 -14.71 39.11 -18.97
CA ASP A 50 -15.91 39.48 -18.28
C ASP A 50 -16.35 38.45 -17.24
N ASN A 51 -16.37 37.18 -17.62
CA ASN A 51 -16.69 36.10 -16.69
C ASN A 51 -15.69 36.01 -15.53
N ALA A 52 -14.38 36.07 -15.83
CA ALA A 52 -13.35 36.01 -14.79
C ALA A 52 -13.43 37.23 -13.84
N MET A 53 -13.74 38.42 -14.35
CA MET A 53 -13.94 39.60 -13.53
C MET A 53 -15.22 39.53 -12.70
N ARG A 54 -16.29 38.94 -13.25
CA ARG A 54 -17.55 38.72 -12.52
C ARG A 54 -17.36 37.73 -11.38
N ASP A 55 -16.68 36.60 -11.64
CA ASP A 55 -16.37 35.58 -10.61
C ASP A 55 -15.51 36.18 -9.51
N PHE A 56 -14.51 36.99 -9.88
CA PHE A 56 -13.68 37.72 -8.93
C PHE A 56 -14.49 38.71 -8.10
N ALA A 57 -15.31 39.52 -8.74
CA ALA A 57 -16.15 40.49 -8.02
C ALA A 57 -17.14 39.82 -7.06
N LEU A 58 -17.71 38.66 -7.44
CA LEU A 58 -18.56 37.85 -6.57
C LEU A 58 -17.82 37.29 -5.36
N GLU A 59 -16.62 36.77 -5.57
CA GLU A 59 -15.81 36.18 -4.49
C GLU A 59 -15.37 37.24 -3.45
N PHE A 60 -15.06 38.44 -3.92
CA PHE A 60 -14.63 39.56 -3.06
C PHE A 60 -15.72 40.56 -2.72
N LYS A 61 -16.98 40.27 -3.06
CA LYS A 61 -18.17 41.16 -2.82
C LYS A 61 -17.97 42.57 -3.35
N LEU A 62 -17.39 42.68 -4.53
CA LEU A 62 -17.22 43.96 -5.25
C LEU A 62 -18.41 44.23 -6.16
N GLU A 63 -18.74 45.52 -6.34
CA GLU A 63 -19.73 45.93 -7.37
C GLU A 63 -19.08 45.81 -8.76
N TYR A 64 -19.78 45.13 -9.66
CA TYR A 64 -19.30 44.86 -11.01
C TYR A 64 -20.35 45.34 -12.05
N ASP A 65 -19.89 46.14 -13.03
CA ASP A 65 -20.73 46.61 -14.15
C ASP A 65 -20.45 45.74 -15.41
N ASP A 66 -21.46 44.99 -15.81
CA ASP A 66 -21.43 44.05 -16.96
C ASP A 66 -21.01 44.70 -18.30
N LYS A 67 -21.10 46.00 -18.41
CA LYS A 67 -20.80 46.75 -19.66
C LYS A 67 -19.39 47.36 -19.65
N TRP A 68 -18.74 47.38 -18.53
CA TRP A 68 -17.46 48.06 -18.37
C TRP A 68 -16.36 47.47 -19.27
N LEU A 69 -16.31 46.19 -19.37
CA LEU A 69 -15.31 45.47 -20.15
C LEU A 69 -15.48 45.70 -21.65
N TRP A 70 -16.71 45.65 -22.13
CA TRP A 70 -17.05 45.89 -23.54
C TRP A 70 -16.66 47.30 -23.98
N LYS A 71 -16.89 48.32 -23.17
CA LYS A 71 -16.51 49.72 -23.48
C LYS A 71 -15.00 49.86 -23.63
N VAL A 72 -14.23 49.18 -22.82
CA VAL A 72 -12.77 49.30 -22.87
C VAL A 72 -12.17 48.55 -24.07
N LEU A 73 -12.82 47.51 -24.54
CA LEU A 73 -12.36 46.73 -25.69
C LEU A 73 -12.83 47.29 -27.02
N GLU A 74 -14.03 47.92 -27.07
CA GLU A 74 -14.46 48.69 -28.25
C GLU A 74 -13.49 49.84 -28.56
N GLU A 75 -12.95 50.50 -27.54
CA GLU A 75 -11.97 51.57 -27.72
C GLU A 75 -10.60 51.10 -28.23
N LYS A 76 -10.29 49.79 -28.19
CA LYS A 76 -8.97 49.24 -28.46
C LYS A 76 -8.93 47.97 -29.34
N GLY A 77 -10.02 47.73 -30.11
CA GLY A 77 -10.18 46.55 -30.95
C GLY A 77 -9.11 46.31 -32.03
N ASP A 78 -8.35 47.34 -32.40
CA ASP A 78 -7.26 47.18 -33.37
C ASP A 78 -6.02 46.45 -32.83
N ILE A 79 -5.97 46.24 -31.55
CA ILE A 79 -4.85 45.59 -30.87
C ILE A 79 -4.81 44.09 -31.17
N LEU A 80 -5.98 43.46 -31.32
CA LEU A 80 -6.11 42.01 -31.55
C LEU A 80 -5.77 41.60 -33.00
N LYS A 81 -5.66 42.54 -33.92
CA LYS A 81 -5.32 42.27 -35.33
C LYS A 81 -3.84 42.06 -35.61
N GLY A 82 -2.97 42.40 -34.67
CA GLY A 82 -1.51 42.34 -34.84
C GLY A 82 -0.80 41.04 -34.39
N LEU A 83 -1.53 39.98 -34.07
CA LEU A 83 -0.96 38.75 -33.51
C LEU A 83 -0.10 37.92 -34.47
N ASP A 84 -0.16 38.19 -35.78
CA ASP A 84 0.50 37.34 -36.79
C ASP A 84 2.02 37.48 -36.84
N GLU A 85 2.62 38.52 -36.27
CA GLU A 85 4.06 38.76 -36.28
C GLU A 85 4.76 38.46 -34.96
N THR A 86 4.10 37.90 -34.01
CA THR A 86 4.59 37.90 -32.65
C THR A 86 5.44 36.75 -32.28
N LEU A 87 6.59 37.07 -31.83
CA LEU A 87 7.38 36.30 -30.91
C LEU A 87 6.61 36.19 -29.59
N TYR A 88 6.51 34.96 -29.11
CA TYR A 88 5.87 34.53 -27.91
C TYR A 88 6.16 35.38 -26.66
N ASP A 89 7.37 35.95 -26.59
CA ASP A 89 7.85 36.67 -25.42
C ASP A 89 7.22 38.05 -25.22
N LYS A 90 8.07 39.03 -25.51
CA LYS A 90 7.86 40.46 -25.27
C LYS A 90 6.64 41.00 -25.99
N LYS A 91 6.36 40.52 -27.20
CA LYS A 91 5.22 41.00 -27.99
C LYS A 91 3.86 40.46 -27.51
N LEU A 92 3.79 39.21 -27.06
CA LEU A 92 2.59 38.66 -26.44
C LEU A 92 2.24 39.44 -25.16
N LEU A 93 3.23 39.71 -24.33
CA LEU A 93 3.05 40.49 -23.11
C LEU A 93 2.68 41.96 -23.40
N GLN A 94 3.28 42.58 -24.41
CA GLN A 94 2.89 43.93 -24.89
C GLN A 94 1.43 43.94 -25.31
N TYR A 95 1.00 42.87 -25.93
CA TYR A 95 -0.34 42.71 -26.45
C TYR A 95 -1.37 42.47 -25.34
N VAL A 96 -1.11 41.49 -24.47
CA VAL A 96 -1.97 41.17 -23.33
C VAL A 96 -2.13 42.39 -22.40
N PHE A 97 -1.05 43.13 -22.16
CA PHE A 97 -1.04 44.28 -21.26
C PHE A 97 -1.23 45.64 -21.99
N ASN A 98 -1.43 45.60 -23.31
CA ASN A 98 -1.63 46.82 -24.12
C ASN A 98 -0.57 47.89 -23.88
N LYS A 99 0.67 47.49 -23.63
CA LYS A 99 1.84 48.37 -23.48
C LYS A 99 2.59 48.41 -24.80
N LYS A 100 2.91 49.60 -25.31
CA LYS A 100 3.70 49.76 -26.53
C LYS A 100 5.17 49.33 -26.28
N ASP A 101 5.67 49.59 -25.07
CA ASP A 101 7.00 49.20 -24.66
C ASP A 101 6.99 48.53 -23.29
N ILE A 102 7.42 47.30 -23.25
CA ILE A 102 7.68 46.52 -22.01
C ILE A 102 9.18 46.49 -21.82
N SER A 103 9.65 46.86 -20.65
CA SER A 103 11.08 46.78 -20.32
C SER A 103 11.56 45.33 -20.36
N ALA A 104 12.87 45.12 -20.52
CA ALA A 104 13.43 43.77 -20.49
C ALA A 104 13.18 43.09 -19.13
N GLU A 105 13.28 43.85 -18.05
CA GLU A 105 13.00 43.39 -16.68
C GLU A 105 11.55 43.00 -16.48
N GLU A 106 10.58 43.84 -16.90
CA GLU A 106 9.13 43.47 -16.85
C GLU A 106 8.85 42.24 -17.71
N SER A 107 9.47 42.12 -18.88
CA SER A 107 9.31 40.98 -19.76
C SER A 107 9.80 39.68 -19.12
N ASP A 108 10.94 39.71 -18.42
CA ASP A 108 11.52 38.56 -17.76
C ASP A 108 10.76 38.18 -16.48
N GLU A 109 10.25 39.16 -15.74
CA GLU A 109 9.38 38.94 -14.59
C GLU A 109 8.07 38.23 -14.99
N TRP A 110 7.43 38.69 -16.08
CA TRP A 110 6.24 38.06 -16.61
C TRP A 110 6.50 36.70 -17.24
N LYS A 111 7.65 36.50 -17.90
CA LYS A 111 8.08 35.17 -18.37
C LYS A 111 8.26 34.22 -17.21
N HIS A 112 8.86 34.69 -16.12
CA HIS A 112 9.03 33.88 -14.91
C HIS A 112 7.67 33.51 -14.31
N LEU A 113 6.76 34.48 -14.16
CA LEU A 113 5.41 34.23 -13.68
C LEU A 113 4.63 33.25 -14.57
N LEU A 114 4.70 33.39 -15.89
CA LEU A 114 4.06 32.47 -16.83
C LEU A 114 4.71 31.08 -16.78
N ARG A 115 6.02 30.98 -16.63
CA ARG A 115 6.75 29.70 -16.51
C ARG A 115 6.42 28.98 -15.22
N VAL A 116 6.20 29.70 -14.13
CA VAL A 116 5.81 29.13 -12.83
C VAL A 116 4.36 28.64 -12.85
N GLN A 117 3.52 29.17 -13.75
CA GLN A 117 2.07 29.05 -13.68
C GLN A 117 1.45 28.27 -14.84
N LEU A 118 2.06 28.30 -16.01
CA LEU A 118 1.62 27.52 -17.16
C LEU A 118 2.48 26.26 -17.27
N SER A 119 1.83 25.13 -17.46
CA SER A 119 2.54 23.89 -17.75
C SER A 119 3.37 24.01 -19.03
N LYS A 120 4.41 23.19 -19.17
CA LYS A 120 5.23 23.12 -20.39
C LYS A 120 4.38 22.84 -21.63
N GLU A 121 3.31 22.08 -21.46
CA GLU A 121 2.36 21.77 -22.52
C GLU A 121 1.61 23.02 -22.96
N GLU A 122 1.05 23.78 -22.03
CA GLU A 122 0.34 25.03 -22.33
C GLU A 122 1.27 26.08 -22.94
N MET A 123 2.48 26.21 -22.45
CA MET A 123 3.49 27.11 -23.01
C MET A 123 3.91 26.72 -24.43
N ASN A 124 4.08 25.43 -24.67
CA ASN A 124 4.40 24.94 -26.01
C ASN A 124 3.21 24.98 -26.95
N GLU A 125 2.00 24.83 -26.47
CA GLU A 125 0.79 25.02 -27.28
C GLU A 125 0.66 26.46 -27.79
N VAL A 126 0.94 27.46 -26.94
CA VAL A 126 1.01 28.84 -27.38
C VAL A 126 2.09 29.06 -28.42
N ARG A 127 3.27 28.49 -28.23
CA ARG A 127 4.38 28.56 -29.19
C ARG A 127 4.01 27.91 -30.53
N HIS A 128 3.42 26.74 -30.49
CA HIS A 128 2.99 25.99 -31.68
C HIS A 128 1.87 26.71 -32.45
N PHE A 129 0.93 27.35 -31.74
CA PHE A 129 -0.09 28.17 -32.34
C PHE A 129 0.48 29.38 -33.08
N LEU A 130 1.51 30.03 -32.52
CA LEU A 130 2.17 31.17 -33.14
C LEU A 130 3.06 30.78 -34.34
N GLU A 131 3.66 29.59 -34.33
CA GLU A 131 4.42 29.02 -35.44
C GLU A 131 3.51 28.55 -36.58
N TYR A 132 2.34 28.00 -36.27
CA TYR A 132 1.37 27.46 -37.23
C TYR A 132 0.80 28.53 -38.18
N LYS A 133 0.63 29.77 -37.75
CA LYS A 133 0.18 30.89 -38.59
C LYS A 133 1.22 31.33 -39.64
N LYS A 134 2.47 30.90 -39.54
CA LYS A 134 3.53 31.25 -40.52
C LYS A 134 3.57 30.37 -41.78
N GLU A 135 2.93 29.19 -41.77
CA GLU A 135 3.01 28.24 -42.83
C GLU A 135 1.71 28.16 -43.67
N GLY A 136 1.46 29.17 -44.51
CA GLY A 136 0.70 29.15 -45.81
C GLY A 136 -0.54 28.27 -46.02
N PRO A 137 -1.06 28.08 -47.22
CA PRO A 137 -2.49 28.07 -47.56
C PRO A 137 -3.28 26.84 -47.06
N GLU A 138 -4.54 27.08 -46.77
CA GLU A 138 -5.59 26.29 -46.09
C GLU A 138 -5.90 24.88 -46.63
N ASP A 139 -5.32 24.41 -47.72
CA ASP A 139 -5.88 23.26 -48.46
C ASP A 139 -5.20 21.88 -48.22
N LYS A 140 -4.19 21.74 -47.35
CA LYS A 140 -3.48 20.46 -47.17
C LYS A 140 -3.41 19.95 -45.72
N GLN A 141 -4.00 20.59 -44.74
CA GLN A 141 -3.90 20.11 -43.37
C GLN A 141 -5.10 19.26 -42.94
N PRO A 142 -4.89 18.21 -42.11
CA PRO A 142 -5.98 17.43 -41.57
C PRO A 142 -6.88 18.33 -40.71
N LYS A 143 -8.17 18.32 -41.01
CA LYS A 143 -9.15 19.18 -40.29
C LYS A 143 -9.32 18.69 -38.87
N LEU A 144 -8.91 19.51 -37.89
CA LEU A 144 -9.14 19.25 -36.49
C LEU A 144 -10.56 19.67 -36.07
N TYR A 145 -11.15 18.89 -35.15
CA TYR A 145 -12.39 19.26 -34.47
C TYR A 145 -12.14 20.10 -33.21
N THR A 146 -10.92 20.13 -32.70
CA THR A 146 -10.52 20.93 -31.54
C THR A 146 -9.65 22.11 -31.94
N LEU A 147 -9.56 23.08 -31.05
CA LEU A 147 -8.82 24.33 -31.25
C LEU A 147 -7.31 24.07 -31.43
N ALA A 148 -6.80 23.07 -30.73
CA ALA A 148 -5.40 22.69 -30.81
C ALA A 148 -5.22 21.17 -30.98
N ALA A 149 -4.07 20.78 -31.50
CA ALA A 149 -3.54 19.43 -31.43
C ALA A 149 -2.69 19.29 -30.15
N PRO A 150 -2.64 18.11 -29.55
CA PRO A 150 -1.73 17.86 -28.45
C PRO A 150 -0.30 17.91 -28.95
N LEU A 151 0.61 18.35 -28.06
CA LEU A 151 2.04 18.26 -28.35
C LEU A 151 2.46 16.79 -28.56
N PRO A 152 3.45 16.55 -29.43
CA PRO A 152 4.02 15.22 -29.52
C PRO A 152 4.60 14.80 -28.17
N PRO A 153 4.68 13.49 -27.89
CA PRO A 153 5.40 13.02 -26.72
C PRO A 153 6.86 13.45 -26.81
N GLU A 154 7.53 13.54 -25.65
CA GLU A 154 8.95 13.92 -25.60
C GLU A 154 9.81 13.03 -26.50
N LYS A 155 10.98 13.55 -26.93
CA LYS A 155 11.91 12.80 -27.81
C LYS A 155 12.39 11.49 -27.20
N GLU A 156 12.36 11.43 -25.89
CA GLU A 156 12.71 10.28 -25.05
C GLU A 156 11.62 9.19 -24.99
N TYR A 157 10.49 9.38 -25.67
CA TYR A 157 9.39 8.43 -25.70
C TYR A 157 9.84 7.03 -26.12
N ILE A 158 9.38 6.02 -25.37
CA ILE A 158 9.62 4.60 -25.67
C ILE A 158 8.30 3.99 -26.16
N GLU A 159 8.34 3.39 -27.35
CA GLU A 159 7.18 2.78 -27.99
C GLU A 159 6.58 1.64 -27.15
N ARG A 160 5.24 1.53 -27.21
CA ARG A 160 4.45 0.53 -26.50
C ARG A 160 3.62 -0.31 -27.47
N GLU A 161 3.48 -1.58 -27.17
CA GLU A 161 2.64 -2.52 -27.95
C GLU A 161 1.16 -2.11 -27.92
N GLN A 162 0.72 -1.46 -26.84
CA GLN A 162 -0.64 -0.95 -26.69
C GLN A 162 -1.04 0.09 -27.76
N GLU A 163 -0.09 0.75 -28.41
CA GLU A 163 -0.41 1.64 -29.53
C GLU A 163 -1.11 0.88 -30.67
N GLU A 164 -0.59 -0.27 -31.03
CA GLU A 164 -1.18 -1.10 -32.09
C GLU A 164 -2.48 -1.78 -31.62
N GLU A 165 -2.57 -2.16 -30.35
CA GLU A 165 -3.79 -2.71 -29.75
C GLU A 165 -4.94 -1.70 -29.83
N ILE A 166 -4.72 -0.44 -29.44
CA ILE A 166 -5.70 0.64 -29.53
C ILE A 166 -6.13 0.85 -30.98
N LEU A 167 -5.18 0.90 -31.93
CA LEU A 167 -5.48 1.07 -33.33
C LEU A 167 -6.24 -0.14 -33.92
N ALA A 168 -5.97 -1.34 -33.43
CA ALA A 168 -6.69 -2.55 -33.85
C ALA A 168 -8.15 -2.53 -33.39
N LEU A 169 -8.43 -2.07 -32.16
CA LEU A 169 -9.80 -1.91 -31.68
C LEU A 169 -10.61 -0.94 -32.55
N LEU A 170 -10.01 0.20 -32.92
CA LEU A 170 -10.66 1.17 -33.81
C LEU A 170 -10.95 0.57 -35.22
N ARG A 171 -10.01 -0.20 -35.78
CA ARG A 171 -10.20 -0.93 -37.06
C ARG A 171 -11.35 -1.95 -36.96
N ASN A 172 -11.52 -2.57 -35.80
CA ASN A 172 -12.60 -3.52 -35.53
C ASN A 172 -13.93 -2.86 -35.13
N LYS A 173 -14.08 -1.54 -35.42
CA LYS A 173 -15.29 -0.75 -35.17
C LYS A 173 -15.70 -0.63 -33.67
N LYS A 174 -14.76 -0.83 -32.77
CA LYS A 174 -14.94 -0.50 -31.36
C LYS A 174 -14.82 1.01 -31.18
N LYS A 175 -15.93 1.68 -30.92
CA LYS A 175 -15.99 3.14 -30.94
C LYS A 175 -15.48 3.80 -29.66
N LEU A 176 -15.56 3.10 -28.55
CA LEU A 176 -15.23 3.64 -27.23
C LEU A 176 -14.07 2.84 -26.63
N VAL A 177 -12.92 3.49 -26.51
CA VAL A 177 -11.71 2.87 -25.98
C VAL A 177 -11.26 3.62 -24.73
N LEU A 178 -11.06 2.89 -23.64
CA LEU A 178 -10.51 3.40 -22.39
C LEU A 178 -9.05 2.97 -22.26
N VAL A 179 -8.15 3.91 -22.31
CA VAL A 179 -6.73 3.71 -22.03
C VAL A 179 -6.52 3.94 -20.56
N ASN A 180 -6.46 2.88 -19.77
CA ASN A 180 -6.37 3.01 -18.31
C ASN A 180 -4.99 2.63 -17.76
N GLY A 181 -4.77 2.92 -16.50
CA GLY A 181 -3.53 2.60 -15.78
C GLY A 181 -3.17 3.63 -14.75
N LEU A 182 -2.08 3.37 -14.04
CA LEU A 182 -1.58 4.22 -12.97
C LEU A 182 -1.31 5.67 -13.43
N GLY A 183 -1.48 6.65 -12.53
CA GLY A 183 -1.02 8.02 -12.78
C GLY A 183 0.47 8.04 -13.11
N GLY A 184 0.88 8.78 -14.15
CA GLY A 184 2.31 8.85 -14.53
C GLY A 184 2.88 7.63 -15.26
N VAL A 185 2.06 6.63 -15.61
CA VAL A 185 2.54 5.43 -16.35
C VAL A 185 2.74 5.67 -17.84
N GLY A 186 2.25 6.80 -18.38
CA GLY A 186 2.44 7.18 -19.78
C GLY A 186 1.21 7.02 -20.69
N LYS A 187 -0.02 6.98 -20.14
CA LYS A 187 -1.27 6.89 -20.92
C LYS A 187 -1.42 8.01 -21.96
N SER A 188 -1.29 9.25 -21.49
CA SER A 188 -1.38 10.43 -22.37
C SER A 188 -0.28 10.42 -23.43
N ALA A 189 0.93 9.97 -23.10
CA ALA A 189 2.02 9.86 -24.05
C ALA A 189 1.73 8.89 -25.19
N VAL A 190 1.13 7.72 -24.88
CA VAL A 190 0.66 6.74 -25.89
C VAL A 190 -0.40 7.38 -26.80
N CYS A 191 -1.40 8.02 -26.21
CA CYS A 191 -2.47 8.66 -26.99
C CYS A 191 -1.96 9.82 -27.85
N LYS A 192 -1.04 10.63 -27.33
CA LYS A 192 -0.36 11.71 -28.09
C LYS A 192 0.43 11.12 -29.28
N ARG A 193 1.13 10.01 -29.07
CA ARG A 193 1.87 9.33 -30.15
C ARG A 193 0.93 8.83 -31.25
N ILE A 194 -0.17 8.18 -30.87
CA ILE A 194 -1.21 7.72 -31.83
C ILE A 194 -1.79 8.92 -32.56
N PHE A 195 -2.13 10.00 -31.84
CA PHE A 195 -2.68 11.22 -32.43
C PHE A 195 -1.74 11.77 -33.51
N GLN A 196 -0.46 11.96 -33.19
CA GLN A 196 0.54 12.52 -34.12
C GLN A 196 0.72 11.63 -35.36
N ASN A 197 0.75 10.31 -35.17
CA ASN A 197 0.85 9.37 -36.28
C ASN A 197 -0.38 9.43 -37.21
N LEU A 198 -1.57 9.59 -36.68
CA LEU A 198 -2.81 9.72 -37.43
C LEU A 198 -2.90 11.10 -38.11
N TYR A 199 -2.47 12.14 -37.42
CA TYR A 199 -2.45 13.51 -37.89
C TYR A 199 -1.54 13.66 -39.10
N ALA A 200 -0.33 13.12 -39.04
CA ALA A 200 0.62 13.11 -40.13
C ALA A 200 0.11 12.36 -41.39
N LYS A 201 -0.71 11.33 -41.22
CA LYS A 201 -1.33 10.59 -42.29
C LYS A 201 -2.46 11.35 -43.02
N GLY A 202 -3.05 12.34 -42.36
CA GLY A 202 -4.08 13.25 -42.93
C GLY A 202 -5.40 12.62 -43.38
N LYS A 203 -5.66 11.35 -43.02
CA LYS A 203 -6.81 10.58 -43.52
C LYS A 203 -8.07 10.66 -42.67
N VAL A 204 -7.92 11.08 -41.40
CA VAL A 204 -8.98 11.07 -40.38
C VAL A 204 -9.06 12.42 -39.72
N ARG A 205 -10.26 12.90 -39.43
CA ARG A 205 -10.44 14.11 -38.61
C ARG A 205 -10.24 13.76 -37.13
N LEU A 206 -9.46 14.57 -36.42
CA LEU A 206 -9.07 14.35 -35.05
C LEU A 206 -9.53 15.46 -34.13
N GLY A 207 -9.71 15.16 -32.85
CA GLY A 207 -9.92 16.14 -31.81
C GLY A 207 -9.21 15.70 -30.52
N TRP A 208 -8.72 16.67 -29.74
CA TRP A 208 -8.12 16.42 -28.44
C TRP A 208 -8.75 17.33 -27.40
N VAL A 209 -9.37 16.74 -26.37
CA VAL A 209 -10.01 17.45 -25.27
C VAL A 209 -9.32 17.03 -23.96
N THR A 210 -8.83 17.99 -23.20
CA THR A 210 -8.28 17.73 -21.86
C THR A 210 -9.35 18.01 -20.81
N TYR A 211 -9.64 17.02 -19.97
CA TYR A 211 -10.57 17.15 -18.87
C TYR A 211 -9.94 17.86 -17.67
N ASN A 212 -10.54 18.94 -17.20
CA ASN A 212 -10.03 19.75 -16.09
C ASN A 212 -10.50 19.31 -14.70
N GLY A 213 -11.24 18.19 -14.61
CA GLY A 213 -11.69 17.61 -13.35
C GLY A 213 -12.97 18.20 -12.76
N LYS A 214 -13.69 19.09 -13.48
CA LYS A 214 -14.91 19.73 -12.99
C LYS A 214 -16.17 19.38 -13.79
N ASN A 215 -16.14 19.59 -15.10
CA ASN A 215 -17.30 19.37 -15.96
C ASN A 215 -16.85 19.10 -17.39
N LEU A 216 -17.10 17.89 -17.89
CA LEU A 216 -16.65 17.45 -19.20
C LEU A 216 -17.38 18.20 -20.35
N GLU A 217 -18.66 18.52 -20.21
CA GLU A 217 -19.42 19.27 -21.21
C GLU A 217 -18.80 20.65 -21.40
N ARG A 218 -18.45 21.34 -20.33
CA ARG A 218 -17.77 22.63 -20.36
C ARG A 218 -16.43 22.54 -21.09
N ASP A 219 -15.65 21.50 -20.80
CA ASP A 219 -14.34 21.30 -21.43
C ASP A 219 -14.46 21.03 -22.92
N PHE A 220 -15.48 20.27 -23.34
CA PHE A 220 -15.78 20.09 -24.76
C PHE A 220 -16.15 21.41 -25.43
N VAL A 221 -17.07 22.18 -24.83
CA VAL A 221 -17.49 23.48 -25.37
C VAL A 221 -16.32 24.43 -25.51
N ALA A 222 -15.41 24.46 -24.54
CA ALA A 222 -14.24 25.33 -24.52
C ALA A 222 -13.18 24.96 -25.56
N GLN A 223 -13.01 23.68 -25.85
CA GLN A 223 -11.89 23.17 -26.67
C GLN A 223 -12.31 22.74 -28.10
N PHE A 224 -13.61 22.66 -28.38
CA PHE A 224 -14.10 22.23 -29.68
C PHE A 224 -14.25 23.41 -30.65
N ARG A 225 -13.88 23.21 -31.92
CA ARG A 225 -14.15 24.14 -33.02
C ARG A 225 -15.61 23.99 -33.47
N TYR A 226 -16.50 24.53 -32.72
CA TYR A 226 -17.91 24.46 -33.03
C TYR A 226 -18.43 25.85 -33.41
N PRO A 227 -19.42 25.98 -34.35
CA PRO A 227 -19.97 27.29 -34.68
C PRO A 227 -20.52 27.96 -33.43
N LYS A 228 -20.05 29.17 -33.15
CA LYS A 228 -20.31 29.94 -31.92
C LYS A 228 -21.78 30.24 -31.64
N GLU A 229 -22.59 30.15 -32.65
CA GLU A 229 -24.01 30.46 -32.58
C GLU A 229 -24.87 29.35 -31.98
N LYS A 230 -24.26 28.18 -31.68
CA LYS A 230 -24.97 27.00 -31.23
C LYS A 230 -24.81 26.76 -29.72
N ARG A 231 -25.95 26.45 -29.06
CA ARG A 231 -26.04 26.19 -27.61
C ARG A 231 -25.39 24.87 -27.20
N LYS A 232 -25.18 24.65 -25.90
CA LYS A 232 -24.63 23.38 -25.35
C LYS A 232 -25.36 22.13 -25.84
N GLU A 233 -26.67 22.17 -25.98
CA GLU A 233 -27.52 21.09 -26.50
C GLU A 233 -27.18 20.73 -27.94
N GLU A 234 -26.68 21.68 -28.72
CA GLU A 234 -26.30 21.49 -30.12
C GLU A 234 -24.95 20.82 -30.29
N LEU A 235 -23.99 21.01 -29.35
CA LEU A 235 -22.75 20.24 -29.37
C LEU A 235 -23.02 18.75 -29.14
N THR A 236 -23.92 18.43 -28.22
CA THR A 236 -24.36 17.04 -27.99
C THR A 236 -25.00 16.46 -29.24
N TYR A 237 -25.89 17.18 -29.87
CA TYR A 237 -26.52 16.78 -31.14
C TYR A 237 -25.48 16.59 -32.26
N PHE A 238 -24.52 17.53 -32.38
CA PHE A 238 -23.44 17.43 -33.35
C PHE A 238 -22.63 16.14 -33.13
N LEU A 239 -22.22 15.81 -31.91
CA LEU A 239 -21.47 14.60 -31.60
C LEU A 239 -22.26 13.32 -31.89
N GLN A 240 -23.58 13.35 -31.74
CA GLN A 240 -24.44 12.17 -31.94
C GLN A 240 -24.89 12.00 -33.39
N ALA A 241 -25.12 13.10 -34.13
CA ALA A 241 -25.77 13.04 -35.44
C ALA A 241 -24.92 13.58 -36.60
N GLU A 242 -24.12 14.63 -36.41
CA GLU A 242 -23.48 15.37 -37.50
C GLU A 242 -21.97 15.07 -37.66
N ILE A 243 -21.26 14.69 -36.60
CA ILE A 243 -19.80 14.41 -36.64
C ILE A 243 -19.48 13.27 -37.60
N ASP A 244 -18.32 13.36 -38.26
CA ASP A 244 -17.83 12.26 -39.12
C ASP A 244 -17.69 10.95 -38.30
N PRO A 245 -18.36 9.87 -38.74
CA PRO A 245 -18.29 8.58 -38.02
C PRO A 245 -16.86 8.00 -37.93
N ASN A 246 -15.96 8.41 -38.83
CA ASN A 246 -14.57 7.98 -38.82
C ASN A 246 -13.67 8.90 -38.00
N ALA A 247 -14.19 10.02 -37.46
CA ALA A 247 -13.44 10.91 -36.60
C ALA A 247 -13.00 10.20 -35.32
N ILE A 248 -11.90 10.66 -34.74
CA ILE A 248 -11.40 10.16 -33.48
C ILE A 248 -11.22 11.35 -32.52
N ILE A 249 -11.93 11.30 -31.41
CA ILE A 249 -11.83 12.30 -30.34
C ILE A 249 -11.09 11.66 -29.16
N PHE A 250 -9.99 12.28 -28.78
CA PHE A 250 -9.24 11.91 -27.58
C PHE A 250 -9.74 12.76 -26.41
N VAL A 251 -10.00 12.13 -25.27
CA VAL A 251 -10.35 12.79 -24.00
C VAL A 251 -9.30 12.42 -23.00
N ASP A 252 -8.39 13.35 -22.73
CA ASP A 252 -7.28 13.12 -21.82
C ASP A 252 -7.61 13.45 -20.38
N ASN A 253 -6.98 12.75 -19.44
CA ASN A 253 -7.13 12.90 -17.98
C ASN A 253 -8.58 12.70 -17.46
N PHE A 254 -9.33 11.79 -18.07
CA PHE A 254 -10.74 11.53 -17.76
C PHE A 254 -10.87 10.69 -16.48
N ASN A 255 -10.74 11.34 -15.31
CA ASN A 255 -10.71 10.68 -13.99
C ASN A 255 -12.00 10.96 -13.19
N VAL A 256 -13.16 10.75 -13.79
CA VAL A 256 -14.48 10.97 -13.18
C VAL A 256 -15.37 9.75 -13.41
N ILE A 257 -16.23 9.44 -12.45
CA ILE A 257 -17.21 8.35 -12.57
C ILE A 257 -18.55 8.88 -13.09
N GLU A 258 -19.34 8.02 -13.73
CA GLU A 258 -20.64 8.36 -14.33
C GLU A 258 -21.62 9.09 -13.39
N ARG A 259 -21.53 8.84 -12.09
CA ARG A 259 -22.40 9.51 -11.10
C ARG A 259 -22.02 10.96 -10.85
N GLU A 260 -20.78 11.32 -11.14
CA GLU A 260 -20.23 12.66 -10.91
C GLU A 260 -20.35 13.53 -12.16
N ASP A 261 -20.29 12.92 -13.35
CA ASP A 261 -20.46 13.64 -14.61
C ASP A 261 -21.33 12.84 -15.60
N SER A 262 -22.57 13.30 -15.79
CA SER A 262 -23.55 12.66 -16.69
C SER A 262 -23.20 12.79 -18.18
N TYR A 263 -22.24 13.64 -18.56
CA TYR A 263 -21.84 13.82 -19.95
C TYR A 263 -21.16 12.59 -20.55
N ILE A 264 -20.66 11.68 -19.71
CA ILE A 264 -20.12 10.38 -20.11
C ILE A 264 -21.15 9.59 -20.94
N GLN A 265 -22.41 9.57 -20.51
CA GLN A 265 -23.46 8.84 -21.24
C GLN A 265 -23.72 9.45 -22.61
N LYS A 266 -23.60 10.78 -22.71
CA LYS A 266 -23.72 11.51 -23.99
C LYS A 266 -22.56 11.18 -24.91
N LEU A 267 -21.33 11.07 -24.40
CA LEU A 267 -20.16 10.62 -25.16
C LEU A 267 -20.30 9.18 -25.62
N ALA A 268 -20.85 8.30 -24.78
CA ALA A 268 -21.09 6.91 -25.12
C ALA A 268 -22.02 6.76 -26.34
N SER A 269 -22.88 7.73 -26.57
CA SER A 269 -23.78 7.79 -27.75
C SER A 269 -23.20 8.59 -28.93
N ALA A 270 -21.95 9.05 -28.86
CA ALA A 270 -21.31 9.76 -29.96
C ALA A 270 -21.21 8.88 -31.22
N ARG A 271 -21.38 9.51 -32.38
CA ARG A 271 -21.28 8.83 -33.66
C ARG A 271 -19.84 8.46 -34.05
N CYS A 272 -18.87 9.24 -33.57
CA CYS A 272 -17.44 9.08 -33.83
C CYS A 272 -16.78 8.08 -32.86
N ASN A 273 -15.47 7.83 -33.06
CA ASN A 273 -14.67 7.09 -32.15
C ASN A 273 -14.18 7.98 -31.00
N VAL A 274 -14.18 7.47 -29.79
CA VAL A 274 -13.71 8.19 -28.60
C VAL A 274 -12.67 7.36 -27.88
N ILE A 275 -11.51 7.96 -27.59
CA ILE A 275 -10.43 7.35 -26.80
C ILE A 275 -10.27 8.19 -25.56
N CYS A 276 -10.49 7.60 -24.38
CA CYS A 276 -10.31 8.28 -23.10
C CYS A 276 -9.08 7.77 -22.38
N THR A 277 -8.25 8.66 -21.81
CA THR A 277 -7.24 8.24 -20.82
C THR A 277 -7.81 8.40 -19.42
N SER A 278 -7.65 7.38 -18.57
CA SER A 278 -8.16 7.42 -17.20
C SER A 278 -7.31 6.59 -16.24
N ARG A 279 -7.43 6.90 -14.94
CA ARG A 279 -6.98 6.01 -13.85
C ARG A 279 -8.09 5.04 -13.44
N ILE A 280 -9.32 5.33 -13.82
CA ILE A 280 -10.49 4.53 -13.49
C ILE A 280 -10.45 3.24 -14.30
N THR A 281 -10.71 2.13 -13.66
CA THR A 281 -10.53 0.79 -14.24
C THR A 281 -11.78 0.25 -14.90
N ASP A 282 -12.94 0.83 -14.64
CA ASP A 282 -14.22 0.26 -15.06
C ASP A 282 -15.21 1.32 -15.55
N PHE A 283 -15.49 1.28 -16.87
CA PHE A 283 -16.58 2.01 -17.51
C PHE A 283 -17.38 1.03 -18.37
N ALA A 284 -18.67 0.94 -18.09
CA ALA A 284 -19.56 -0.06 -18.68
C ALA A 284 -19.63 -0.08 -20.22
N TYR A 285 -19.24 1.01 -20.88
CA TYR A 285 -19.41 1.18 -22.33
C TYR A 285 -18.09 1.17 -23.12
N PHE A 286 -16.95 1.08 -22.44
CA PHE A 286 -15.63 1.20 -23.06
C PHE A 286 -14.90 -0.14 -23.13
N GLU A 287 -14.26 -0.39 -24.26
CA GLU A 287 -13.23 -1.44 -24.35
C GLU A 287 -11.95 -0.93 -23.70
N THR A 288 -11.43 -1.65 -22.74
CA THR A 288 -10.31 -1.19 -21.92
C THR A 288 -8.98 -1.72 -22.41
N VAL A 289 -8.02 -0.83 -22.58
CA VAL A 289 -6.61 -1.16 -22.87
C VAL A 289 -5.76 -0.70 -21.70
N PRO A 290 -5.22 -1.63 -20.88
CA PRO A 290 -4.41 -1.28 -19.74
C PRO A 290 -2.98 -0.90 -20.16
N ILE A 291 -2.50 0.25 -19.68
CA ILE A 291 -1.09 0.64 -19.80
C ILE A 291 -0.36 0.20 -18.54
N ASN A 292 0.46 -0.82 -18.65
CA ASN A 292 1.26 -1.37 -17.58
C ASN A 292 2.60 -0.65 -17.46
N VAL A 293 3.26 -0.84 -16.31
CA VAL A 293 4.65 -0.41 -16.14
C VAL A 293 5.56 -1.12 -17.14
N PHE A 294 6.68 -0.51 -17.48
CA PHE A 294 7.65 -1.11 -18.42
C PHE A 294 8.36 -2.32 -17.81
N GLU A 295 8.82 -3.22 -18.67
CA GLU A 295 9.81 -4.22 -18.29
C GLU A 295 11.15 -3.56 -17.94
N VAL A 296 12.00 -4.27 -17.19
CA VAL A 296 13.21 -3.70 -16.58
C VAL A 296 14.14 -3.09 -17.63
N GLU A 297 14.28 -3.72 -18.78
CA GLU A 297 15.12 -3.27 -19.89
C GLU A 297 14.66 -1.92 -20.43
N LYS A 298 13.34 -1.74 -20.59
CA LYS A 298 12.75 -0.46 -21.02
C LYS A 298 12.87 0.61 -19.92
N CYS A 299 12.82 0.23 -18.63
CA CYS A 299 13.07 1.13 -17.52
C CYS A 299 14.52 1.64 -17.52
N ILE A 300 15.49 0.75 -17.77
CA ILE A 300 16.91 1.12 -17.88
C ILE A 300 17.10 2.09 -19.05
N ALA A 301 16.53 1.78 -20.20
CA ALA A 301 16.62 2.62 -21.39
C ALA A 301 16.01 4.01 -21.14
N LEU A 302 14.85 4.07 -20.48
CA LEU A 302 14.18 5.32 -20.14
C LEU A 302 15.03 6.18 -19.20
N PHE A 303 15.49 5.60 -18.09
CA PHE A 303 16.32 6.29 -17.12
C PHE A 303 17.60 6.85 -17.76
N LYS A 304 18.31 6.03 -18.56
CA LYS A 304 19.53 6.45 -19.28
C LYS A 304 19.28 7.65 -20.18
N ARG A 305 18.16 7.68 -20.91
CA ARG A 305 17.80 8.80 -21.79
C ARG A 305 17.69 10.10 -21.00
N TYR A 306 16.96 10.11 -19.89
CA TYR A 306 16.78 11.30 -19.08
C TYR A 306 18.03 11.67 -18.27
N ALA A 307 18.82 10.68 -17.85
CA ALA A 307 20.12 10.90 -17.19
C ALA A 307 21.24 11.25 -18.18
N ARG A 308 20.95 11.25 -19.50
CA ARG A 308 21.92 11.45 -20.59
C ARG A 308 23.12 10.49 -20.50
N ILE A 309 22.87 9.26 -20.06
CA ILE A 309 23.85 8.19 -20.06
C ILE A 309 23.81 7.50 -21.41
N ASP A 310 24.97 7.24 -22.02
CA ASP A 310 25.05 6.53 -23.29
C ASP A 310 24.34 5.16 -23.20
N ALA A 311 23.56 4.83 -24.21
CA ALA A 311 22.77 3.59 -24.24
C ALA A 311 23.65 2.32 -24.18
N GLY A 312 24.86 2.37 -24.73
CA GLY A 312 25.84 1.29 -24.71
C GLY A 312 26.61 1.16 -23.39
N ASN A 313 26.49 2.13 -22.49
CA ASN A 313 27.15 2.09 -21.20
C ASN A 313 26.35 1.17 -20.23
N ILE A 314 26.83 -0.05 -20.04
CA ILE A 314 26.20 -1.06 -19.18
C ILE A 314 26.62 -1.01 -17.71
N ILE A 315 27.58 -0.13 -17.36
CA ILE A 315 28.15 -0.05 -15.99
C ILE A 315 27.08 0.17 -14.92
N TYR A 316 26.02 0.89 -15.25
CA TYR A 316 24.97 1.26 -14.32
C TYR A 316 23.68 0.43 -14.45
N ASP A 317 23.63 -0.54 -15.34
CA ASP A 317 22.39 -1.26 -15.67
C ASP A 317 21.78 -1.97 -14.46
N ASP A 318 22.58 -2.69 -13.68
CA ASP A 318 22.12 -3.35 -12.45
C ASP A 318 21.66 -2.32 -11.39
N THR A 319 22.36 -1.18 -11.30
CA THR A 319 21.99 -0.11 -10.37
C THR A 319 20.67 0.54 -10.77
N ILE A 320 20.49 0.83 -12.07
CA ILE A 320 19.25 1.41 -12.60
C ILE A 320 18.11 0.40 -12.49
N ALA A 321 18.36 -0.90 -12.71
CA ALA A 321 17.37 -1.96 -12.49
C ALA A 321 16.91 -2.00 -11.02
N ALA A 322 17.85 -1.83 -10.07
CA ALA A 322 17.53 -1.75 -8.64
C ALA A 322 16.71 -0.48 -8.32
N ILE A 323 17.06 0.69 -8.89
CA ILE A 323 16.26 1.91 -8.81
C ILE A 323 14.84 1.64 -9.32
N ALA A 324 14.70 1.06 -10.51
CA ALA A 324 13.42 0.75 -11.11
C ALA A 324 12.57 -0.15 -10.20
N LYS A 325 13.18 -1.15 -9.57
CA LYS A 325 12.50 -2.02 -8.59
C LYS A 325 12.04 -1.24 -7.36
N CYS A 326 12.88 -0.36 -6.79
CA CYS A 326 12.52 0.45 -5.62
C CYS A 326 11.27 1.33 -5.88
N VAL A 327 11.12 1.87 -7.09
CA VAL A 327 9.99 2.74 -7.46
C VAL A 327 8.87 1.98 -8.21
N GLY A 328 8.87 0.64 -8.18
CA GLY A 328 7.87 -0.19 -8.83
C GLY A 328 7.80 -0.01 -10.34
N ARG A 329 8.91 0.33 -10.99
CA ARG A 329 9.01 0.58 -12.44
C ARG A 329 8.12 1.73 -12.94
N HIS A 330 7.79 2.68 -12.05
CA HIS A 330 6.92 3.82 -12.36
C HIS A 330 7.60 4.76 -13.34
N THR A 331 7.04 4.92 -14.53
CA THR A 331 7.65 5.60 -15.67
C THR A 331 8.07 7.03 -15.36
N LEU A 332 7.14 7.82 -14.84
CA LEU A 332 7.40 9.24 -14.56
C LEU A 332 8.37 9.45 -13.39
N THR A 333 8.36 8.55 -12.39
CA THR A 333 9.37 8.60 -11.32
C THR A 333 10.76 8.31 -11.85
N LEU A 334 10.91 7.35 -12.76
CA LEU A 334 12.19 7.06 -13.42
C LEU A 334 12.68 8.24 -14.26
N GLU A 335 11.78 8.92 -14.95
CA GLU A 335 12.09 10.16 -15.67
C GLU A 335 12.64 11.24 -14.73
N VAL A 336 11.93 11.55 -13.63
CA VAL A 336 12.35 12.56 -12.66
C VAL A 336 13.70 12.20 -12.04
N LEU A 337 13.88 10.94 -11.64
CA LEU A 337 15.15 10.48 -11.08
C LEU A 337 16.29 10.55 -12.09
N GLY A 338 16.03 10.25 -13.36
CA GLY A 338 17.02 10.43 -14.44
C GLY A 338 17.39 11.91 -14.63
N LYS A 339 16.39 12.81 -14.62
CA LYS A 339 16.62 14.26 -14.67
C LYS A 339 17.40 14.77 -13.47
N ILE A 340 17.11 14.28 -12.25
CA ILE A 340 17.89 14.62 -11.04
C ILE A 340 19.33 14.14 -11.18
N CYS A 341 19.56 12.91 -11.67
CA CYS A 341 20.93 12.44 -11.96
C CYS A 341 21.68 13.38 -12.87
N TRP A 342 21.02 13.85 -13.93
CA TRP A 342 21.63 14.77 -14.88
C TRP A 342 21.88 16.16 -14.28
N ALA A 343 20.85 16.76 -13.67
CA ALA A 343 20.90 18.13 -13.16
C ALA A 343 21.90 18.31 -12.01
N GLU A 344 21.96 17.31 -11.12
CA GLU A 344 22.83 17.32 -9.93
C GLU A 344 24.17 16.59 -10.16
N GLU A 345 24.47 16.20 -11.40
CA GLU A 345 25.68 15.42 -11.77
C GLU A 345 25.86 14.16 -10.88
N LYS A 346 24.76 13.55 -10.43
CA LYS A 346 24.77 12.40 -9.53
C LYS A 346 24.98 11.09 -10.29
N ASN A 347 25.80 10.22 -9.69
CA ASN A 347 25.89 8.83 -10.11
C ASN A 347 24.59 8.08 -9.72
N PRO A 348 24.02 7.19 -10.56
CA PRO A 348 22.87 6.37 -10.23
C PRO A 348 22.97 5.61 -8.90
N ALA A 349 24.21 5.22 -8.49
CA ALA A 349 24.41 4.55 -7.19
C ALA A 349 24.09 5.45 -5.99
N ILE A 350 24.33 6.76 -6.11
CA ILE A 350 23.98 7.73 -5.06
C ILE A 350 22.46 7.80 -4.92
N VAL A 351 21.76 7.93 -6.05
CA VAL A 351 20.28 7.95 -6.07
C VAL A 351 19.69 6.67 -5.50
N LEU A 352 20.27 5.51 -5.82
CA LEU A 352 19.85 4.24 -5.24
C LEU A 352 20.01 4.19 -3.71
N ASN A 353 21.12 4.69 -3.19
CA ASN A 353 21.37 4.75 -1.75
C ASN A 353 20.40 5.71 -1.07
N GLU A 354 20.16 6.90 -1.64
CA GLU A 354 19.16 7.83 -1.12
C GLU A 354 17.76 7.21 -1.10
N LEU A 355 17.34 6.51 -2.17
CA LEU A 355 16.06 5.78 -2.21
C LEU A 355 15.95 4.71 -1.11
N LYS A 356 17.05 4.00 -0.82
CA LYS A 356 17.06 2.97 0.23
C LYS A 356 17.01 3.58 1.64
N GLU A 357 17.69 4.69 1.85
CA GLU A 357 17.80 5.34 3.17
C GLU A 357 16.61 6.25 3.48
N LYS A 358 16.16 7.02 2.49
CA LYS A 358 15.19 8.11 2.67
C LYS A 358 13.86 7.86 1.92
N GLY A 359 13.76 6.75 1.16
CA GLY A 359 12.60 6.50 0.31
C GLY A 359 12.50 7.51 -0.83
N ILE A 360 11.32 8.10 -1.03
CA ILE A 360 11.10 9.10 -2.09
C ILE A 360 11.69 10.50 -1.79
N ASP A 361 12.31 10.69 -0.62
CA ASP A 361 13.01 11.94 -0.25
C ASP A 361 14.41 12.02 -0.86
N VAL A 362 14.53 11.72 -2.13
CA VAL A 362 15.77 11.90 -2.88
C VAL A 362 16.08 13.37 -2.97
N SER A 363 17.29 13.75 -2.60
CA SER A 363 17.74 15.14 -2.66
C SER A 363 17.97 15.58 -4.12
N GLY A 364 17.70 16.84 -4.39
CA GLY A 364 17.83 17.46 -5.70
C GLY A 364 16.50 17.79 -6.35
N GLU A 365 16.58 18.66 -7.33
CA GLU A 365 15.45 19.15 -8.09
C GLU A 365 15.62 18.79 -9.57
N ALA A 366 14.51 18.67 -10.27
CA ALA A 366 14.49 18.45 -11.69
C ALA A 366 13.46 19.38 -12.35
N GLU A 367 13.78 19.84 -13.54
CA GLU A 367 12.80 20.57 -14.34
C GLU A 367 11.75 19.59 -14.88
N VAL A 368 10.53 19.72 -14.39
CA VAL A 368 9.37 18.98 -14.86
C VAL A 368 8.29 19.99 -15.22
N GLU A 369 7.83 19.95 -16.48
CA GLU A 369 6.80 20.87 -16.98
C GLU A 369 7.17 22.36 -16.76
N LEU A 370 8.42 22.73 -17.04
CA LEU A 370 8.97 24.09 -16.84
C LEU A 370 9.05 24.56 -15.37
N GLN A 371 8.98 23.65 -14.42
CA GLN A 371 9.10 23.97 -13.00
C GLN A 371 10.18 23.10 -12.37
N GLU A 372 11.08 23.72 -11.61
CA GLU A 372 11.95 22.98 -10.72
C GLU A 372 11.15 22.44 -9.55
N CYS A 373 11.22 21.16 -9.31
CA CYS A 373 10.54 20.52 -8.18
C CYS A 373 11.27 19.27 -7.71
N THR A 374 11.11 18.98 -6.45
CA THR A 374 11.54 17.70 -5.86
C THR A 374 10.68 16.55 -6.36
N LEU A 375 11.20 15.33 -6.27
CA LEU A 375 10.42 14.13 -6.60
C LEU A 375 9.11 14.07 -5.82
N VAL A 376 9.13 14.42 -4.54
CA VAL A 376 7.94 14.38 -3.67
C VAL A 376 6.87 15.36 -4.13
N GLU A 377 7.24 16.61 -4.38
CA GLU A 377 6.30 17.64 -4.87
C GLU A 377 5.68 17.25 -6.18
N HIS A 378 6.47 16.69 -7.10
CA HIS A 378 5.95 16.20 -8.37
C HIS A 378 4.95 15.05 -8.19
N LEU A 379 5.27 14.07 -7.33
CA LEU A 379 4.38 12.96 -7.03
C LEU A 379 3.06 13.41 -6.35
N MET A 380 3.13 14.44 -5.48
CA MET A 380 1.93 14.99 -4.85
C MET A 380 0.99 15.68 -5.86
N ARG A 381 1.51 16.26 -6.94
CA ARG A 381 0.67 16.79 -8.04
C ARG A 381 -0.05 15.68 -8.80
N ILE A 382 0.64 14.55 -9.03
CA ILE A 382 0.05 13.40 -9.72
C ILE A 382 -1.00 12.71 -8.85
N PHE A 383 -0.73 12.57 -7.55
CA PHE A 383 -1.61 11.93 -6.57
C PHE A 383 -2.16 12.98 -5.60
N PRO A 384 -3.28 13.63 -5.91
CA PRO A 384 -3.84 14.74 -5.11
C PRO A 384 -4.52 14.21 -3.84
N ILE A 385 -3.70 13.84 -2.85
CA ILE A 385 -4.15 13.29 -1.56
C ILE A 385 -4.93 14.33 -0.74
N ASP A 386 -4.60 15.59 -0.87
CA ASP A 386 -5.26 16.74 -0.22
C ASP A 386 -6.76 16.84 -0.57
N ARG A 387 -7.18 16.35 -1.73
CA ARG A 387 -8.60 16.32 -2.16
C ARG A 387 -9.40 15.16 -1.56
N LEU A 388 -8.75 14.22 -0.89
CA LEU A 388 -9.38 13.07 -0.28
C LEU A 388 -9.99 13.43 1.08
N SER A 389 -11.13 12.79 1.42
CA SER A 389 -11.71 12.87 2.75
C SER A 389 -10.80 12.18 3.79
N GLU A 390 -10.95 12.54 5.06
CA GLU A 390 -10.18 11.91 6.14
C GLU A 390 -10.40 10.40 6.22
N GLU A 391 -11.61 9.90 5.93
CA GLU A 391 -11.91 8.47 5.87
C GLU A 391 -11.14 7.78 4.71
N GLN A 392 -11.01 8.44 3.56
CA GLN A 392 -10.24 7.93 2.42
C GLN A 392 -8.74 7.91 2.73
N LYS A 393 -8.21 8.97 3.34
CA LYS A 393 -6.82 9.04 3.79
C LYS A 393 -6.51 7.95 4.82
N TYR A 394 -7.41 7.73 5.77
CA TYR A 394 -7.31 6.67 6.77
C TYR A 394 -7.14 5.29 6.12
N ILE A 395 -8.00 4.94 5.16
CA ILE A 395 -7.91 3.68 4.45
C ILE A 395 -6.58 3.57 3.70
N LEU A 396 -6.26 4.57 2.87
CA LEU A 396 -5.03 4.55 2.07
C LEU A 396 -3.77 4.45 2.93
N TYR A 397 -3.73 5.18 4.04
CA TYR A 397 -2.59 5.15 4.96
C TYR A 397 -2.35 3.74 5.50
N HIS A 398 -3.39 3.05 5.95
CA HIS A 398 -3.26 1.70 6.48
C HIS A 398 -2.82 0.70 5.41
N PHE A 399 -3.28 0.86 4.17
CA PHE A 399 -2.75 0.09 3.05
C PHE A 399 -1.28 0.41 2.76
N ALA A 400 -0.90 1.68 2.87
CA ALA A 400 0.47 2.10 2.60
C ALA A 400 1.50 1.57 3.61
N ILE A 401 1.12 1.44 4.88
CA ILE A 401 2.01 0.90 5.93
C ILE A 401 1.99 -0.63 6.00
N CYS A 402 1.07 -1.30 5.33
CA CYS A 402 1.02 -2.76 5.30
C CYS A 402 2.32 -3.32 4.72
N PRO A 403 2.99 -4.28 5.38
CA PRO A 403 4.28 -4.81 4.94
C PRO A 403 4.18 -5.74 3.72
N PHE A 404 2.98 -6.16 3.36
CA PHE A 404 2.75 -7.04 2.23
C PHE A 404 2.65 -6.26 0.93
N GLU A 405 3.18 -6.80 -0.14
CA GLU A 405 2.99 -6.26 -1.49
C GLU A 405 1.50 -6.33 -1.87
N HIS A 406 0.86 -7.47 -1.55
CA HIS A 406 -0.56 -7.71 -1.71
C HIS A 406 -1.24 -7.71 -0.34
N THR A 407 -2.02 -6.68 -0.06
CA THR A 407 -2.70 -6.52 1.23
C THR A 407 -3.92 -7.43 1.31
N PRO A 408 -4.05 -8.32 2.31
CA PRO A 408 -5.21 -9.19 2.45
C PRO A 408 -6.51 -8.41 2.68
N GLU A 409 -7.61 -8.89 2.10
CA GLU A 409 -8.93 -8.26 2.28
C GLU A 409 -9.36 -8.22 3.75
N GLU A 410 -9.02 -9.24 4.54
CA GLU A 410 -9.33 -9.30 5.98
C GLU A 410 -8.70 -8.15 6.79
N MET A 411 -7.66 -7.48 6.27
CA MET A 411 -7.10 -6.30 6.90
C MET A 411 -8.13 -5.18 7.07
N LEU A 412 -9.14 -5.10 6.21
CA LEU A 412 -10.22 -4.13 6.33
C LEU A 412 -10.98 -4.25 7.66
N ASP A 413 -11.09 -5.48 8.19
CA ASP A 413 -11.72 -5.73 9.48
C ASP A 413 -10.80 -5.28 10.64
N TRP A 414 -9.48 -5.44 10.50
CA TRP A 414 -8.52 -4.99 11.52
C TRP A 414 -8.48 -3.48 11.66
N ILE A 415 -8.65 -2.75 10.56
CA ILE A 415 -8.70 -1.28 10.57
C ILE A 415 -10.12 -0.72 10.72
N ASP A 416 -11.09 -1.56 11.07
CA ASP A 416 -12.51 -1.21 11.30
C ASP A 416 -13.20 -0.53 10.09
N ILE A 417 -12.90 -0.97 8.88
CA ILE A 417 -13.56 -0.47 7.66
C ILE A 417 -14.84 -1.24 7.39
N ARG A 418 -15.96 -0.68 7.82
CA ARG A 418 -17.30 -1.25 7.61
C ARG A 418 -17.93 -0.85 6.28
N LYS A 419 -17.60 0.34 5.77
CA LYS A 419 -18.16 0.87 4.51
C LYS A 419 -17.33 0.39 3.30
N ARG A 420 -17.53 -0.84 2.87
CA ARG A 420 -16.87 -1.42 1.68
C ARG A 420 -17.06 -0.59 0.40
N ALA A 421 -18.13 0.22 0.32
CA ALA A 421 -18.36 1.11 -0.80
C ALA A 421 -17.24 2.16 -0.96
N MET A 422 -16.65 2.64 0.14
CA MET A 422 -15.52 3.59 0.08
C MET A 422 -14.26 2.93 -0.48
N VAL A 423 -13.99 1.68 -0.10
CA VAL A 423 -12.87 0.90 -0.64
C VAL A 423 -13.03 0.70 -2.14
N LYS A 424 -14.23 0.31 -2.61
CA LYS A 424 -14.53 0.18 -4.05
C LYS A 424 -14.38 1.51 -4.80
N LEU A 425 -14.71 2.62 -4.16
CA LEU A 425 -14.53 3.94 -4.76
C LEU A 425 -13.04 4.26 -4.96
N LEU A 426 -12.21 4.01 -3.95
CA LEU A 426 -10.75 4.20 -4.04
C LEU A 426 -10.11 3.28 -5.08
N GLU A 427 -10.58 2.03 -5.17
CA GLU A 427 -10.18 1.10 -6.22
C GLU A 427 -10.53 1.66 -7.61
N ARG A 428 -11.76 2.14 -7.82
CA ARG A 428 -12.18 2.74 -9.10
C ARG A 428 -11.36 3.97 -9.47
N TYR A 429 -10.89 4.75 -8.51
CA TYR A 429 -9.98 5.87 -8.75
C TYR A 429 -8.51 5.44 -8.97
N GLY A 430 -8.23 4.13 -8.95
CA GLY A 430 -6.91 3.59 -9.24
C GLY A 430 -5.87 3.79 -8.14
N TRP A 431 -6.29 3.95 -6.87
CA TRP A 431 -5.36 3.99 -5.74
C TRP A 431 -4.77 2.62 -5.42
N PHE A 432 -5.52 1.58 -5.66
CA PHE A 432 -5.10 0.17 -5.57
C PHE A 432 -5.97 -0.70 -6.50
N VAL A 433 -5.56 -1.94 -6.72
CA VAL A 433 -6.27 -2.91 -7.56
C VAL A 433 -6.67 -4.10 -6.69
N TYR A 434 -7.91 -4.56 -6.80
CA TYR A 434 -8.37 -5.77 -6.14
C TYR A 434 -8.15 -7.00 -7.01
N GLU A 435 -7.44 -7.97 -6.48
CA GLU A 435 -7.15 -9.26 -7.12
C GLU A 435 -8.14 -10.31 -6.62
N LYS A 436 -9.11 -10.63 -7.45
CA LYS A 436 -10.22 -11.53 -7.08
C LYS A 436 -9.78 -12.94 -6.73
N GLU A 437 -8.76 -13.46 -7.40
CA GLU A 437 -8.29 -14.84 -7.20
C GLU A 437 -7.68 -15.05 -5.80
N ASN A 438 -6.97 -14.06 -5.32
CA ASN A 438 -6.22 -14.13 -4.06
C ASN A 438 -6.91 -13.40 -2.90
N HIS A 439 -8.03 -12.71 -3.14
CA HIS A 439 -8.68 -11.83 -2.17
C HIS A 439 -7.72 -10.80 -1.55
N THR A 440 -6.90 -10.17 -2.40
CA THR A 440 -5.90 -9.19 -1.99
C THR A 440 -6.05 -7.88 -2.74
N TYR A 441 -5.49 -6.81 -2.16
CA TYR A 441 -5.38 -5.49 -2.78
C TYR A 441 -3.90 -5.20 -3.06
N TYR A 442 -3.59 -4.84 -4.28
CA TYR A 442 -2.26 -4.37 -4.68
C TYR A 442 -2.24 -2.84 -4.73
N MET A 443 -1.38 -2.21 -3.94
CA MET A 443 -1.09 -0.78 -4.02
C MET A 443 0.31 -0.57 -4.59
N HIS A 444 0.39 0.14 -5.70
CA HIS A 444 1.67 0.39 -6.36
C HIS A 444 2.70 1.03 -5.40
N PRO A 445 3.98 0.60 -5.40
CA PRO A 445 4.99 1.09 -4.45
C PRO A 445 5.12 2.61 -4.37
N ILE A 446 5.01 3.31 -5.50
CA ILE A 446 5.10 4.77 -5.50
C ILE A 446 3.89 5.44 -4.83
N ILE A 447 2.67 4.91 -5.04
CA ILE A 447 1.49 5.40 -4.33
C ILE A 447 1.65 5.16 -2.84
N ARG A 448 2.10 3.97 -2.47
CA ARG A 448 2.39 3.58 -1.09
C ARG A 448 3.35 4.55 -0.41
N ALA A 449 4.45 4.89 -1.08
CA ALA A 449 5.47 5.81 -0.56
C ALA A 449 4.92 7.23 -0.37
N VAL A 450 4.17 7.76 -1.34
CA VAL A 450 3.56 9.10 -1.25
C VAL A 450 2.51 9.15 -0.14
N VAL A 451 1.62 8.16 -0.09
CA VAL A 451 0.58 8.07 0.95
C VAL A 451 1.20 7.97 2.34
N ALA A 452 2.19 7.10 2.54
CA ALA A 452 2.87 6.93 3.83
C ALA A 452 3.58 8.22 4.30
N LYS A 453 4.04 9.05 3.36
CA LYS A 453 4.69 10.32 3.68
C LYS A 453 3.70 11.43 3.99
N VAL A 454 2.63 11.55 3.19
CA VAL A 454 1.70 12.69 3.25
C VAL A 454 0.57 12.46 4.25
N CYS A 455 0.03 11.25 4.29
CA CYS A 455 -0.97 10.86 5.27
C CYS A 455 -0.28 10.41 6.56
N GLY A 456 0.42 11.32 7.26
CA GLY A 456 0.92 11.02 8.61
C GLY A 456 -0.24 10.62 9.52
N PRO A 457 -0.04 9.70 10.48
CA PRO A 457 -1.15 9.26 11.30
C PRO A 457 -1.61 10.39 12.22
N GLU A 458 -2.87 10.70 12.16
CA GLU A 458 -3.51 11.27 13.33
C GLU A 458 -3.50 10.20 14.42
N LYS A 459 -3.10 10.59 15.65
CA LYS A 459 -2.92 9.66 16.77
C LYS A 459 -4.09 8.68 16.95
N GLY A 460 -5.33 9.14 16.77
CA GLY A 460 -6.53 8.32 16.93
C GLY A 460 -6.73 7.23 15.85
N TRP A 461 -6.15 7.38 14.67
CA TRP A 461 -6.25 6.36 13.62
C TRP A 461 -5.36 5.17 13.92
N PHE A 462 -4.15 5.43 14.35
CA PHE A 462 -3.17 4.41 14.63
C PHE A 462 -3.53 3.61 15.89
N ASP A 463 -4.09 4.26 16.90
CA ASP A 463 -4.55 3.62 18.13
C ASP A 463 -5.59 2.52 17.84
N LYS A 464 -6.54 2.76 16.90
CA LYS A 464 -7.50 1.73 16.47
C LYS A 464 -6.83 0.52 15.82
N LEU A 465 -5.86 0.74 14.94
CA LEU A 465 -5.11 -0.34 14.30
C LEU A 465 -4.37 -1.17 15.35
N VAL A 466 -3.67 -0.51 16.28
CA VAL A 466 -2.93 -1.16 17.37
C VAL A 466 -3.88 -2.02 18.20
N HIS A 467 -5.04 -1.47 18.61
CA HIS A 467 -6.04 -2.19 19.37
C HIS A 467 -6.58 -3.44 18.63
N ASN A 468 -7.02 -3.26 17.39
CA ASN A 468 -7.60 -4.35 16.62
C ASN A 468 -6.57 -5.45 16.34
N LEU A 469 -5.35 -5.06 15.97
CA LEU A 469 -4.27 -6.01 15.70
C LEU A 469 -3.85 -6.75 16.98
N ALA A 470 -3.75 -6.07 18.13
CA ALA A 470 -3.47 -6.69 19.41
C ALA A 470 -4.54 -7.74 19.81
N THR A 471 -5.80 -7.47 19.45
CA THR A 471 -6.92 -8.37 19.73
C THR A 471 -6.91 -9.58 18.79
N VAL A 472 -6.81 -9.35 17.49
CA VAL A 472 -6.94 -10.40 16.45
C VAL A 472 -5.76 -11.35 16.46
N THR A 473 -4.57 -10.87 16.83
CA THR A 473 -3.35 -11.69 16.87
C THR A 473 -3.11 -12.35 18.22
N ARG A 474 -3.99 -12.15 19.19
CA ARG A 474 -3.88 -12.79 20.50
C ARG A 474 -3.91 -14.30 20.38
N TYR A 475 -2.87 -14.95 20.89
CA TYR A 475 -2.75 -16.40 20.83
C TYR A 475 -3.77 -17.11 21.73
N ASP A 476 -4.45 -18.08 21.16
CA ASP A 476 -5.31 -19.01 21.90
C ASP A 476 -4.87 -20.45 21.57
N ARG A 477 -4.34 -21.16 22.57
CA ARG A 477 -3.87 -22.54 22.43
C ARG A 477 -4.96 -23.50 21.92
N ALA A 478 -6.20 -23.26 22.30
CA ALA A 478 -7.33 -24.11 21.88
C ALA A 478 -7.68 -23.98 20.38
N GLN A 479 -7.26 -22.89 19.74
CA GLN A 479 -7.52 -22.60 18.32
C GLN A 479 -6.33 -22.93 17.39
N GLY A 480 -5.18 -23.26 17.95
CA GLY A 480 -3.96 -23.48 17.18
C GLY A 480 -3.25 -22.19 16.75
N SER A 481 -1.98 -22.30 16.35
CA SER A 481 -1.11 -21.14 16.02
C SER A 481 -1.07 -20.78 14.53
N VAL A 482 -1.46 -21.70 13.65
CA VAL A 482 -1.25 -21.60 12.19
C VAL A 482 -1.80 -20.35 11.55
N ARG A 483 -2.99 -19.91 11.96
CA ARG A 483 -3.63 -18.71 11.41
C ARG A 483 -2.90 -17.41 11.73
N LYS A 484 -1.98 -17.40 12.71
CA LYS A 484 -1.38 -16.19 13.27
C LYS A 484 0.04 -15.91 12.77
N GLU A 485 0.69 -16.89 12.19
CA GLU A 485 2.03 -16.72 11.61
C GLU A 485 2.04 -15.69 10.47
N PHE A 486 0.97 -15.66 9.69
CA PHE A 486 0.72 -14.71 8.63
C PHE A 486 0.80 -13.24 9.10
N TYR A 487 0.47 -12.95 10.35
CA TYR A 487 0.48 -11.58 10.89
C TYR A 487 1.84 -11.10 11.39
N GLY A 488 2.83 -11.98 11.49
CA GLY A 488 4.14 -11.64 12.08
C GLY A 488 4.81 -10.44 11.44
N SER A 489 4.86 -10.37 10.11
CA SER A 489 5.44 -9.24 9.38
C SER A 489 4.68 -7.92 9.63
N TYR A 490 3.36 -8.00 9.75
CA TYR A 490 2.55 -6.83 10.03
C TYR A 490 2.70 -6.34 11.47
N LEU A 491 2.74 -7.28 12.45
CA LEU A 491 3.05 -6.97 13.85
C LEU A 491 4.42 -6.27 13.96
N ASN A 492 5.46 -6.79 13.32
CA ASN A 492 6.78 -6.16 13.29
C ASN A 492 6.71 -4.72 12.79
N LYS A 493 6.00 -4.48 11.67
CA LYS A 493 5.88 -3.14 11.10
C LYS A 493 5.12 -2.18 12.03
N VAL A 494 4.04 -2.63 12.63
CA VAL A 494 3.27 -1.80 13.55
C VAL A 494 4.05 -1.52 14.84
N ILE A 495 4.80 -2.50 15.38
CA ILE A 495 5.70 -2.30 16.52
C ILE A 495 6.80 -1.29 16.20
N GLU A 496 7.43 -1.37 15.00
CA GLU A 496 8.40 -0.38 14.54
C GLU A 496 7.82 1.04 14.57
N LEU A 497 6.59 1.20 14.08
CA LEU A 497 5.89 2.48 14.06
C LEU A 497 5.51 2.96 15.47
N THR A 498 5.09 2.07 16.38
CA THR A 498 4.84 2.43 17.79
C THR A 498 6.10 2.96 18.48
N LYS A 499 7.25 2.33 18.22
CA LYS A 499 8.56 2.82 18.72
C LYS A 499 8.88 4.21 18.15
N LYS A 500 8.79 4.36 16.84
CA LYS A 500 9.11 5.60 16.11
C LYS A 500 8.30 6.79 16.63
N TRP A 501 7.05 6.58 16.98
CA TRP A 501 6.15 7.63 17.46
C TRP A 501 6.01 7.71 18.97
N GLY A 502 6.76 6.88 19.70
CA GLY A 502 6.76 6.89 21.15
C GLY A 502 5.40 6.54 21.76
N ILE A 503 4.62 5.66 21.11
CA ILE A 503 3.29 5.28 21.60
C ILE A 503 3.43 4.35 22.80
N VAL A 504 2.87 4.78 23.93
CA VAL A 504 2.80 4.02 25.17
C VAL A 504 1.34 3.67 25.44
N SER A 505 0.98 2.39 25.30
CA SER A 505 -0.37 1.90 25.56
C SER A 505 -0.38 0.41 25.91
N LEU A 506 -1.49 -0.04 26.54
CA LEU A 506 -1.69 -1.46 26.88
C LEU A 506 -1.73 -2.34 25.64
N ASP A 507 -2.35 -1.87 24.56
CA ASP A 507 -2.47 -2.58 23.30
C ASP A 507 -1.11 -2.67 22.59
N ALA A 508 -0.30 -1.60 22.66
CA ALA A 508 1.07 -1.62 22.16
C ALA A 508 1.91 -2.70 22.87
N ALA A 509 1.83 -2.80 24.20
CA ALA A 509 2.49 -3.86 24.94
C ALA A 509 1.99 -5.26 24.52
N GLN A 510 0.68 -5.41 24.30
CA GLN A 510 0.10 -6.68 23.85
C GLN A 510 0.63 -7.11 22.46
N LEU A 511 0.95 -6.16 21.55
CA LEU A 511 1.57 -6.51 20.26
C LEU A 511 2.92 -7.20 20.41
N TYR A 512 3.78 -6.70 21.32
CA TYR A 512 5.07 -7.33 21.60
C TYR A 512 4.90 -8.75 22.10
N PHE A 513 3.98 -8.93 23.08
CA PHE A 513 3.68 -10.24 23.61
C PHE A 513 3.22 -11.22 22.52
N ASN A 514 2.27 -10.79 21.69
CA ASN A 514 1.72 -11.61 20.62
C ASN A 514 2.81 -12.02 19.61
N LEU A 515 3.70 -11.09 19.24
CA LEU A 515 4.81 -11.37 18.33
C LEU A 515 5.84 -12.32 18.99
N ALA A 516 6.17 -12.09 20.27
CA ALA A 516 7.08 -12.98 21.00
C ALA A 516 6.56 -14.44 21.08
N ILE A 517 5.25 -14.61 21.26
CA ILE A 517 4.63 -15.93 21.24
C ILE A 517 4.69 -16.56 19.83
N LEU A 518 4.52 -15.77 18.76
CA LEU A 518 4.72 -16.27 17.40
C LEU A 518 6.17 -16.71 17.16
N GLU A 519 7.15 -15.92 17.59
CA GLU A 519 8.57 -16.26 17.45
C GLU A 519 8.95 -17.52 18.29
N LEU A 520 8.36 -17.70 19.48
CA LEU A 520 8.47 -18.92 20.26
C LEU A 520 8.02 -20.15 19.44
N PHE A 521 6.87 -20.07 18.75
CA PHE A 521 6.39 -21.18 17.92
C PHE A 521 7.25 -21.45 16.69
N LYS A 522 7.91 -20.40 16.15
CA LYS A 522 8.90 -20.53 15.08
C LYS A 522 10.27 -21.04 15.58
N ARG A 523 10.40 -21.31 16.86
CA ARG A 523 11.65 -21.68 17.54
C ARG A 523 12.73 -20.57 17.51
N ASN A 524 12.34 -19.31 17.27
CA ASN A 524 13.23 -18.15 17.33
C ASN A 524 13.30 -17.58 18.76
N TYR A 525 13.79 -18.40 19.68
CA TYR A 525 13.72 -18.12 21.12
C TYR A 525 14.47 -16.84 21.53
N GLU A 526 15.61 -16.54 20.90
CA GLU A 526 16.39 -15.32 21.18
C GLU A 526 15.60 -14.06 20.80
N GLU A 527 14.94 -14.05 19.63
CA GLU A 527 14.13 -12.92 19.23
C GLU A 527 12.88 -12.79 20.11
N ALA A 528 12.27 -13.90 20.52
CA ALA A 528 11.17 -13.88 21.50
C ALA A 528 11.62 -13.28 22.85
N ILE A 529 12.79 -13.66 23.37
CA ILE A 529 13.34 -13.06 24.60
C ILE A 529 13.59 -11.57 24.44
N LYS A 530 14.13 -11.15 23.31
CA LYS A 530 14.39 -9.74 23.02
C LYS A 530 13.08 -8.92 23.02
N LEU A 531 12.05 -9.40 22.31
CA LEU A 531 10.75 -8.77 22.26
C LEU A 531 10.10 -8.67 23.65
N LEU A 532 10.17 -9.73 24.47
CA LEU A 532 9.64 -9.74 25.82
C LEU A 532 10.40 -8.77 26.76
N LYS A 533 11.70 -8.62 26.60
CA LYS A 533 12.49 -7.62 27.34
C LYS A 533 12.14 -6.19 26.92
N GLU A 534 11.90 -5.95 25.63
CA GLU A 534 11.42 -4.66 25.14
C GLU A 534 10.02 -4.35 25.69
N GLU A 535 9.14 -5.36 25.78
CA GLU A 535 7.82 -5.25 26.39
C GLU A 535 7.91 -4.87 27.87
N LEU A 536 8.84 -5.46 28.65
CA LEU A 536 9.07 -5.04 30.05
C LEU A 536 9.41 -3.56 30.15
N GLY A 537 10.28 -3.05 29.26
CA GLY A 537 10.58 -1.61 29.23
C GLY A 537 9.37 -0.74 28.89
N LEU A 538 8.41 -1.24 28.10
CA LEU A 538 7.16 -0.55 27.80
C LEU A 538 6.23 -0.56 29.03
N TRP A 539 6.16 -1.66 29.81
CA TRP A 539 5.41 -1.73 31.04
C TRP A 539 5.95 -0.79 32.12
N ASP A 540 7.28 -0.55 32.16
CA ASP A 540 7.86 0.45 33.05
C ASP A 540 7.41 1.88 32.67
N LYS A 541 7.29 2.19 31.39
CA LYS A 541 6.73 3.47 30.91
C LYS A 541 5.23 3.59 31.26
N ILE A 542 4.44 2.51 31.01
CA ILE A 542 3.01 2.46 31.37
C ILE A 542 2.82 2.73 32.87
N ARG A 543 3.71 2.18 33.72
CA ARG A 543 3.73 2.43 35.17
C ARG A 543 4.05 3.87 35.49
N ALA A 544 5.07 4.43 34.86
CA ALA A 544 5.49 5.82 35.10
C ALA A 544 4.40 6.84 34.70
N GLU A 545 3.65 6.54 33.65
CA GLU A 545 2.54 7.37 33.16
C GLU A 545 1.20 7.09 33.88
N GLY A 546 1.15 6.11 34.76
CA GLY A 546 -0.05 5.79 35.54
C GLY A 546 -1.25 5.31 34.72
N LEU A 547 -1.02 4.68 33.58
CA LEU A 547 -2.07 4.33 32.61
C LEU A 547 -3.00 3.22 33.11
N THR A 548 -2.61 2.44 34.10
CA THR A 548 -3.43 1.38 34.72
C THR A 548 -2.99 1.03 36.12
N LYS A 549 -3.74 0.15 36.79
CA LYS A 549 -3.48 -0.24 38.18
C LYS A 549 -2.20 -1.06 38.32
N GLU A 550 -1.44 -0.82 39.39
CA GLU A 550 -0.17 -1.51 39.68
C GLU A 550 -0.31 -3.04 39.70
N VAL A 551 -1.37 -3.56 40.30
CA VAL A 551 -1.64 -5.01 40.36
C VAL A 551 -1.79 -5.59 38.95
N PHE A 552 -2.40 -4.86 38.01
CA PHE A 552 -2.53 -5.29 36.63
C PHE A 552 -1.17 -5.30 35.90
N ILE A 553 -0.36 -4.24 36.12
CA ILE A 553 1.01 -4.16 35.57
C ILE A 553 1.83 -5.34 36.08
N ASN A 554 1.83 -5.57 37.38
CA ASN A 554 2.59 -6.65 38.00
C ASN A 554 2.15 -8.02 37.50
N THR A 555 0.85 -8.21 37.25
CA THR A 555 0.35 -9.45 36.65
C THR A 555 0.94 -9.66 35.23
N LYS A 556 0.96 -8.62 34.40
CA LYS A 556 1.56 -8.70 33.05
C LYS A 556 3.07 -8.91 33.11
N VAL A 557 3.78 -8.15 33.95
CA VAL A 557 5.23 -8.28 34.13
C VAL A 557 5.60 -9.69 34.61
N ALA A 558 4.87 -10.26 35.56
CA ALA A 558 5.10 -11.62 36.03
C ALA A 558 4.91 -12.65 34.88
N ASN A 559 3.86 -12.50 34.08
CA ASN A 559 3.60 -13.36 32.93
C ASN A 559 4.73 -13.28 31.89
N ILE A 560 5.17 -12.05 31.55
CA ILE A 560 6.29 -11.85 30.61
C ILE A 560 7.56 -12.53 31.13
N LYS A 561 7.88 -12.37 32.42
CA LYS A 561 9.04 -13.01 33.03
C LYS A 561 8.98 -14.55 32.96
N VAL A 562 7.79 -15.13 33.16
CA VAL A 562 7.58 -16.57 32.95
C VAL A 562 7.88 -16.95 31.50
N GLN A 563 7.36 -16.19 30.52
CA GLN A 563 7.63 -16.47 29.10
C GLN A 563 9.12 -16.32 28.73
N ILE A 564 9.83 -15.37 29.31
CA ILE A 564 11.29 -15.27 29.14
C ILE A 564 11.98 -16.56 29.67
N GLY A 565 11.59 -17.03 30.85
CA GLY A 565 12.10 -18.29 31.41
C GLY A 565 11.79 -19.50 30.53
N VAL A 566 10.59 -19.57 29.94
CA VAL A 566 10.20 -20.62 28.98
C VAL A 566 11.12 -20.61 27.75
N ASN A 567 11.42 -19.44 27.19
CA ASN A 567 12.32 -19.35 26.03
C ASN A 567 13.76 -19.74 26.41
N TYR A 568 14.26 -19.36 27.58
CA TYR A 568 15.57 -19.83 28.06
C TYR A 568 15.62 -21.36 28.26
N TYR A 569 14.53 -21.95 28.72
CA TYR A 569 14.42 -23.40 28.81
C TYR A 569 14.59 -24.08 27.43
N TYR A 570 13.94 -23.55 26.39
CA TYR A 570 14.08 -24.06 25.03
C TYR A 570 15.47 -23.82 24.39
N LEU A 571 16.22 -22.85 24.90
CA LEU A 571 17.63 -22.60 24.52
C LEU A 571 18.63 -23.45 25.29
N ASP A 572 18.20 -24.45 26.05
CA ASP A 572 19.05 -25.25 26.92
C ASP A 572 19.77 -24.47 28.04
N ARG A 573 19.22 -23.29 28.40
CA ARG A 573 19.74 -22.40 29.45
C ARG A 573 18.87 -22.49 30.71
N GLY A 574 18.88 -23.69 31.33
CA GLY A 574 17.98 -23.98 32.45
C GLY A 574 18.23 -23.11 33.69
N GLU A 575 19.49 -22.73 33.99
CA GLU A 575 19.81 -21.85 35.10
C GLU A 575 19.23 -20.44 34.92
N ASP A 576 19.37 -19.87 33.71
CA ASP A 576 18.75 -18.60 33.38
C ASP A 576 17.21 -18.67 33.50
N ALA A 577 16.60 -19.76 33.05
CA ALA A 577 15.18 -19.99 33.19
C ALA A 577 14.74 -19.96 34.66
N LEU A 578 15.46 -20.70 35.54
CA LEU A 578 15.16 -20.71 36.97
C LEU A 578 15.33 -19.34 37.63
N GLU A 579 16.33 -18.55 37.22
CA GLU A 579 16.52 -17.18 37.68
C GLU A 579 15.31 -16.31 37.40
N TRP A 580 14.76 -16.35 36.17
CA TRP A 580 13.56 -15.61 35.81
C TRP A 580 12.32 -16.08 36.58
N TYR A 581 12.17 -17.40 36.78
CA TYR A 581 11.07 -17.95 37.59
C TYR A 581 11.19 -17.52 39.07
N GLU A 582 12.40 -17.44 39.63
CA GLU A 582 12.62 -16.96 40.97
C GLU A 582 12.23 -15.49 41.16
N GLN A 583 12.52 -14.63 40.17
CA GLN A 583 12.05 -13.25 40.17
C GLN A 583 10.52 -13.17 40.25
N VAL A 584 9.79 -14.07 39.56
CA VAL A 584 8.32 -14.10 39.65
C VAL A 584 7.85 -14.56 41.04
N LYS A 585 8.51 -15.55 41.66
CA LYS A 585 8.20 -15.98 43.02
C LYS A 585 8.38 -14.87 44.03
N GLN A 586 9.41 -14.01 43.84
CA GLN A 586 9.63 -12.84 44.70
C GLN A 586 8.53 -11.78 44.55
N MET A 587 7.83 -11.76 43.42
CA MET A 587 6.68 -10.88 43.18
C MET A 587 5.37 -11.42 43.80
N LYS A 588 5.39 -12.55 44.48
CA LYS A 588 4.20 -13.17 45.07
C LYS A 588 3.42 -12.20 45.98
N GLY A 589 2.09 -12.12 45.74
CA GLY A 589 1.22 -11.19 46.46
C GLY A 589 1.12 -9.77 45.86
N THR A 590 1.95 -9.44 44.87
CA THR A 590 1.86 -8.16 44.14
C THR A 590 1.01 -8.22 42.85
N TYR A 591 0.68 -9.41 42.38
CA TYR A 591 -0.14 -9.66 41.21
C TYR A 591 -1.38 -10.52 41.55
N ALA A 592 -2.39 -10.45 40.72
CA ALA A 592 -3.71 -11.06 40.98
C ALA A 592 -3.86 -12.47 40.38
N ASP A 593 -2.92 -12.95 39.58
CA ASP A 593 -3.01 -14.22 38.85
C ASP A 593 -2.50 -15.40 39.71
N LYS A 594 -3.41 -16.10 40.35
CA LYS A 594 -3.11 -17.32 41.09
C LYS A 594 -2.65 -18.47 40.22
N GLU A 595 -3.12 -18.52 38.99
CA GLU A 595 -2.77 -19.55 38.03
C GLU A 595 -1.29 -19.49 37.64
N LEU A 596 -0.74 -18.27 37.57
CA LEU A 596 0.66 -18.05 37.26
C LEU A 596 1.59 -18.67 38.32
N GLU A 597 1.23 -18.61 39.62
CA GLU A 597 1.99 -19.26 40.68
C GLU A 597 2.08 -20.78 40.49
N GLU A 598 0.97 -21.37 40.04
CA GLU A 598 0.91 -22.82 39.81
C GLU A 598 1.66 -23.23 38.51
N GLN A 599 1.61 -22.39 37.48
CA GLN A 599 2.40 -22.61 36.25
C GLN A 599 3.91 -22.63 36.55
N LEU A 600 4.39 -21.87 37.51
CA LEU A 600 5.79 -21.86 37.91
C LEU A 600 6.26 -23.24 38.40
N GLY A 601 5.41 -23.98 39.12
CA GLY A 601 5.70 -25.35 39.54
C GLY A 601 5.96 -26.26 38.34
N ASN A 602 5.08 -26.22 37.35
CA ASN A 602 5.23 -26.97 36.10
C ASN A 602 6.50 -26.56 35.33
N ASN A 603 6.76 -25.26 35.17
CA ASN A 603 7.90 -24.77 34.41
C ASN A 603 9.26 -25.09 35.10
N CYS A 604 9.32 -24.96 36.42
CA CYS A 604 10.50 -25.42 37.19
C CYS A 604 10.68 -26.95 37.03
N GLY A 605 9.58 -27.72 37.04
CA GLY A 605 9.58 -29.15 36.80
C GLY A 605 10.21 -29.51 35.46
N LEU A 606 9.87 -28.77 34.38
CA LEU A 606 10.46 -28.96 33.05
C LEU A 606 11.98 -28.76 33.07
N VAL A 607 12.49 -27.73 33.77
CA VAL A 607 13.95 -27.51 33.89
C VAL A 607 14.61 -28.65 34.62
N TYR A 608 14.08 -29.08 35.78
CA TYR A 608 14.64 -30.21 36.54
C TYR A 608 14.61 -31.51 35.75
N GLN A 609 13.54 -31.77 35.00
CA GLN A 609 13.42 -32.92 34.12
C GLN A 609 14.51 -32.93 33.06
N LYS A 610 14.77 -31.80 32.42
CA LYS A 610 15.80 -31.66 31.38
C LYS A 610 17.21 -31.86 31.95
N GLN A 611 17.48 -31.24 33.12
CA GLN A 611 18.73 -31.48 33.82
C GLN A 611 18.91 -32.98 34.21
N ALA A 612 17.80 -33.66 34.55
CA ALA A 612 17.80 -35.09 34.82
C ALA A 612 18.17 -35.90 33.54
N GLU A 613 17.58 -35.52 32.40
CA GLU A 613 17.87 -36.15 31.10
C GLU A 613 19.35 -36.00 30.72
N GLU A 614 19.96 -34.84 30.96
CA GLU A 614 21.37 -34.62 30.72
C GLU A 614 22.27 -35.50 31.62
N LEU A 615 21.86 -35.68 32.89
CA LEU A 615 22.58 -36.59 33.80
C LEU A 615 22.43 -38.04 33.35
N MET A 616 21.22 -38.44 32.96
CA MET A 616 20.95 -39.81 32.45
C MET A 616 21.75 -40.09 31.18
N ALA A 617 21.87 -39.14 30.26
CA ALA A 617 22.69 -39.26 29.06
C ALA A 617 24.19 -39.46 29.37
N LYS A 618 24.65 -38.91 30.53
CA LYS A 618 26.01 -39.11 31.03
C LYS A 618 26.16 -40.37 31.91
N GLY A 619 25.12 -41.22 31.98
CA GLY A 619 25.11 -42.42 32.80
C GLY A 619 25.06 -42.15 34.32
N LYS A 620 24.66 -40.97 34.75
CA LYS A 620 24.56 -40.57 36.16
C LYS A 620 23.14 -40.75 36.70
N ASN A 621 23.05 -40.98 38.00
CA ASN A 621 21.75 -41.05 38.66
C ASN A 621 21.04 -39.66 38.63
N ALA A 622 19.77 -39.63 38.22
CA ALA A 622 18.98 -38.46 38.05
C ALA A 622 17.65 -38.49 38.87
N ASP A 623 17.46 -39.53 39.70
CA ASP A 623 16.19 -39.77 40.40
C ASP A 623 15.75 -38.59 41.24
N MET A 624 16.67 -37.94 41.95
CA MET A 624 16.32 -36.76 42.76
C MET A 624 15.80 -35.57 41.93
N LEU A 625 16.29 -35.37 40.70
CA LEU A 625 15.79 -34.31 39.84
C LEU A 625 14.44 -34.69 39.23
N LEU A 626 14.27 -35.97 38.87
CA LEU A 626 12.97 -36.48 38.39
C LEU A 626 11.88 -36.38 39.47
N GLU A 627 12.21 -36.72 40.74
CA GLU A 627 11.31 -36.56 41.88
C GLU A 627 10.92 -35.10 42.12
N LYS A 628 11.89 -34.15 42.00
CA LYS A 628 11.58 -32.71 42.07
C LYS A 628 10.62 -32.26 40.95
N ALA A 629 10.83 -32.76 39.74
CA ALA A 629 9.99 -32.48 38.60
C ALA A 629 8.57 -33.02 38.82
N VAL A 630 8.44 -34.29 39.24
CA VAL A 630 7.15 -34.94 39.55
C VAL A 630 6.39 -34.17 40.62
N SER A 631 7.05 -33.80 41.73
CA SER A 631 6.45 -33.01 42.81
C SER A 631 5.90 -31.64 42.29
N GLY A 632 6.65 -30.98 41.42
CA GLY A 632 6.21 -29.73 40.78
C GLY A 632 4.94 -29.89 39.93
N TYR A 633 4.92 -30.95 39.11
CA TYR A 633 3.79 -31.26 38.25
C TYR A 633 2.52 -31.65 39.01
N GLU A 634 2.66 -32.55 40.02
CA GLU A 634 1.56 -32.99 40.86
C GLU A 634 0.96 -31.83 41.65
N SER A 635 1.79 -30.97 42.23
CA SER A 635 1.33 -29.75 42.93
C SER A 635 0.51 -28.86 41.96
N THR A 636 1.02 -28.59 40.77
CA THR A 636 0.35 -27.77 39.76
C THR A 636 -0.99 -28.36 39.33
N ILE A 637 -1.02 -29.65 38.98
CA ILE A 637 -2.24 -30.35 38.59
C ILE A 637 -3.30 -30.29 39.70
N ASN A 638 -2.91 -30.62 40.95
CA ASN A 638 -3.82 -30.61 42.09
C ASN A 638 -4.40 -29.23 42.38
N ALA A 639 -3.61 -28.18 42.19
CA ALA A 639 -4.06 -26.80 42.35
C ALA A 639 -5.09 -26.41 41.29
N TYR A 640 -4.83 -26.72 40.03
CA TYR A 640 -5.79 -26.46 38.96
C TYR A 640 -7.11 -27.22 39.14
N LEU A 641 -7.04 -28.49 39.53
CA LEU A 641 -8.22 -29.30 39.78
C LEU A 641 -9.08 -28.71 40.95
N LYS A 642 -8.41 -28.23 42.04
CA LYS A 642 -9.08 -27.55 43.13
C LYS A 642 -9.77 -26.25 42.71
N MET A 643 -9.25 -25.55 41.69
CA MET A 643 -9.85 -24.38 41.06
C MET A 643 -11.01 -24.74 40.12
N GLY A 644 -11.32 -26.02 39.95
CA GLY A 644 -12.35 -26.51 39.02
C GLY A 644 -11.92 -26.46 37.54
N LYS A 645 -10.64 -26.19 37.27
CA LYS A 645 -10.12 -26.12 35.91
C LYS A 645 -9.90 -27.52 35.31
N ARG A 646 -10.27 -27.66 34.06
CA ARG A 646 -10.02 -28.85 33.20
C ARG A 646 -9.72 -28.41 31.81
N ASP A 647 -8.76 -27.53 31.67
CA ASP A 647 -8.33 -26.92 30.44
C ASP A 647 -7.01 -27.54 29.92
N LEU A 648 -6.49 -27.01 28.82
CA LEU A 648 -5.26 -27.49 28.19
C LEU A 648 -4.02 -27.41 29.11
N ASN A 649 -3.99 -26.47 30.06
CA ASN A 649 -2.86 -26.34 31.01
C ASN A 649 -2.80 -27.57 31.94
N VAL A 650 -3.96 -28.06 32.39
CA VAL A 650 -4.06 -29.30 33.18
C VAL A 650 -3.61 -30.50 32.36
N ALA A 651 -4.00 -30.57 31.10
CA ALA A 651 -3.55 -31.63 30.19
C ALA A 651 -2.03 -31.64 30.00
N ILE A 652 -1.42 -30.46 29.83
CA ILE A 652 0.03 -30.30 29.74
C ILE A 652 0.73 -30.73 31.04
N GLY A 653 0.18 -30.38 32.18
CA GLY A 653 0.67 -30.83 33.47
C GLY A 653 0.72 -32.37 33.58
N TYR A 654 -0.39 -33.04 33.24
CA TYR A 654 -0.45 -34.51 33.18
C TYR A 654 0.53 -35.11 32.18
N ARG A 655 0.70 -34.51 30.99
CA ARG A 655 1.67 -34.94 30.00
C ARG A 655 3.11 -34.90 30.54
N ASN A 656 3.47 -33.78 31.21
CA ASN A 656 4.80 -33.61 31.76
C ASN A 656 5.07 -34.60 32.93
N LEU A 657 4.09 -34.79 33.79
CA LEU A 657 4.11 -35.79 34.85
C LEU A 657 4.32 -37.19 34.26
N ALA A 658 3.55 -37.55 33.23
CA ALA A 658 3.64 -38.83 32.56
C ALA A 658 5.01 -39.08 31.93
N ASP A 659 5.62 -38.05 31.31
CA ASP A 659 6.94 -38.17 30.71
C ASP A 659 8.04 -38.41 31.78
N CYS A 660 7.96 -37.77 32.96
CA CYS A 660 8.85 -38.06 34.07
C CYS A 660 8.66 -39.48 34.56
N LYS A 661 7.44 -39.95 34.76
CA LYS A 661 7.14 -41.33 35.16
C LYS A 661 7.66 -42.36 34.12
N TYR A 662 7.53 -42.05 32.84
CA TYR A 662 8.13 -42.85 31.75
C TYR A 662 9.63 -42.97 31.90
N LYS A 663 10.37 -41.87 32.16
CA LYS A 663 11.80 -41.86 32.37
C LYS A 663 12.25 -42.62 33.64
N MET A 664 11.42 -42.62 34.66
CA MET A 664 11.60 -43.43 35.86
C MET A 664 11.22 -44.93 35.63
N LYS A 665 10.81 -45.28 34.40
CA LYS A 665 10.30 -46.62 34.01
C LYS A 665 9.01 -47.04 34.73
N HIS A 666 8.26 -46.12 35.29
CA HIS A 666 6.95 -46.35 35.90
C HIS A 666 5.87 -46.32 34.79
N TYR A 667 5.94 -47.24 33.82
CA TYR A 667 5.17 -47.19 32.58
C TYR A 667 3.66 -47.22 32.78
N GLN A 668 3.14 -47.94 33.79
CA GLN A 668 1.71 -47.93 34.08
C GLN A 668 1.23 -46.54 34.52
N GLU A 669 1.88 -45.94 35.52
CA GLU A 669 1.54 -44.61 36.02
C GLU A 669 1.67 -43.54 34.88
N ALA A 670 2.70 -43.70 34.03
CA ALA A 670 2.90 -42.84 32.89
C ALA A 670 1.73 -42.93 31.88
N ALA A 671 1.31 -44.17 31.52
CA ALA A 671 0.21 -44.36 30.59
C ALA A 671 -1.12 -43.79 31.13
N GLU A 672 -1.42 -44.04 32.42
CA GLU A 672 -2.62 -43.50 33.06
C GLU A 672 -2.63 -41.96 33.06
N ALA A 673 -1.47 -41.35 33.29
CA ALA A 673 -1.37 -39.89 33.27
C ALA A 673 -1.48 -39.32 31.84
N PHE A 674 -0.92 -39.95 30.81
CA PHE A 674 -1.10 -39.56 29.42
C PHE A 674 -2.57 -39.73 28.97
N GLU A 675 -3.26 -40.83 29.34
CA GLU A 675 -4.66 -41.02 29.02
C GLU A 675 -5.55 -39.91 29.64
N ARG A 676 -5.26 -39.48 30.88
CA ARG A 676 -5.92 -38.33 31.50
C ARG A 676 -5.63 -37.02 30.74
N ALA A 677 -4.39 -36.83 30.30
CA ALA A 677 -4.02 -35.67 29.50
C ALA A 677 -4.82 -35.61 28.20
N ILE A 678 -4.97 -36.75 27.50
CA ILE A 678 -5.77 -36.85 26.25
C ILE A 678 -7.25 -36.51 26.52
N ASP A 679 -7.87 -37.14 27.54
CA ASP A 679 -9.29 -36.91 27.85
C ASP A 679 -9.59 -35.43 28.09
N ILE A 680 -8.67 -34.72 28.77
CA ILE A 680 -8.82 -33.28 29.03
C ILE A 680 -8.54 -32.46 27.75
N ALA A 681 -7.47 -32.77 27.01
CA ALA A 681 -7.08 -32.02 25.83
C ALA A 681 -8.13 -32.13 24.70
N GLU A 682 -8.66 -33.35 24.44
CA GLU A 682 -9.70 -33.57 23.43
C GLU A 682 -10.99 -32.81 23.72
N LYS A 683 -11.30 -32.51 24.98
CA LYS A 683 -12.45 -31.70 25.38
C LYS A 683 -12.19 -30.20 25.31
N ALA A 684 -10.93 -29.78 25.55
CA ALA A 684 -10.54 -28.39 25.61
C ALA A 684 -10.22 -27.79 24.22
N ILE A 685 -9.71 -28.60 23.30
CA ILE A 685 -9.25 -28.15 21.97
C ILE A 685 -10.41 -28.15 20.97
N LYS A 686 -10.62 -27.00 20.30
CA LYS A 686 -11.64 -26.84 19.26
C LYS A 686 -11.17 -27.33 17.89
N ASP A 687 -9.95 -27.02 17.52
CA ASP A 687 -9.31 -27.46 16.25
C ASP A 687 -8.32 -28.59 16.54
N LYS A 688 -8.83 -29.81 16.57
CA LYS A 688 -8.05 -31.00 16.96
C LYS A 688 -7.00 -31.40 15.91
N GLU A 689 -7.29 -31.15 14.63
CA GLU A 689 -6.43 -31.55 13.51
C GLU A 689 -5.18 -30.66 13.39
N ASN A 690 -5.22 -29.46 13.97
CA ASN A 690 -4.16 -28.46 13.86
C ASN A 690 -3.49 -28.14 15.20
N ASN A 691 -3.66 -28.97 16.21
CA ASN A 691 -3.09 -28.69 17.53
C ASN A 691 -1.87 -29.54 17.84
N PRO A 692 -0.66 -28.94 17.90
CA PRO A 692 0.59 -29.67 18.12
C PRO A 692 0.74 -30.23 19.54
N ASP A 693 0.01 -29.72 20.53
CA ASP A 693 0.04 -30.27 21.90
C ASP A 693 -0.63 -31.64 21.94
N LEU A 694 -1.76 -31.82 21.21
CA LEU A 694 -2.46 -33.10 21.14
C LEU A 694 -1.65 -34.15 20.38
N GLU A 695 -1.04 -33.76 19.26
CA GLU A 695 -0.07 -34.57 18.51
C GLU A 695 1.02 -35.13 19.43
N ARG A 696 1.64 -34.26 20.21
CA ARG A 696 2.73 -34.64 21.12
C ARG A 696 2.29 -35.63 22.18
N ILE A 697 1.09 -35.46 22.76
CA ILE A 697 0.58 -36.39 23.79
C ILE A 697 0.32 -37.77 23.19
N TYR A 698 -0.24 -37.88 21.97
CA TYR A 698 -0.44 -39.16 21.29
C TYR A 698 0.88 -39.89 21.04
N GLY A 699 1.90 -39.17 20.51
CA GLY A 699 3.23 -39.75 20.25
C GLY A 699 3.88 -40.28 21.52
N GLN A 700 3.90 -39.50 22.61
CA GLN A 700 4.50 -39.91 23.89
C GLN A 700 3.77 -41.07 24.52
N LEU A 701 2.45 -41.16 24.42
CA LEU A 701 1.69 -42.33 24.90
C LEU A 701 1.97 -43.57 24.05
N ALA A 702 2.08 -43.42 22.74
CA ALA A 702 2.49 -44.52 21.87
C ALA A 702 3.87 -45.09 22.30
N TYR A 703 4.86 -44.22 22.50
CA TYR A 703 6.19 -44.64 23.00
C TYR A 703 6.13 -45.29 24.38
N THR A 704 5.23 -44.80 25.25
CA THR A 704 5.06 -45.39 26.60
C THR A 704 4.52 -46.81 26.54
N TYR A 705 3.48 -47.06 25.74
CA TYR A 705 2.94 -48.41 25.58
C TYR A 705 3.88 -49.34 24.87
N ASP A 706 4.68 -48.87 23.89
CA ASP A 706 5.72 -49.66 23.23
C ASP A 706 6.81 -50.10 24.24
N ALA A 707 7.38 -49.15 24.99
CA ALA A 707 8.35 -49.41 26.02
C ALA A 707 7.82 -50.30 27.17
N TRP A 708 6.55 -50.09 27.53
CA TRP A 708 5.88 -50.97 28.50
C TRP A 708 5.78 -52.40 27.99
N GLY A 709 5.39 -52.62 26.74
CA GLY A 709 5.40 -53.92 26.09
C GLY A 709 6.78 -54.59 26.12
N ASP A 710 7.85 -53.81 25.83
CA ASP A 710 9.24 -54.32 25.90
C ASP A 710 9.65 -54.77 27.31
N SER A 711 9.10 -54.15 28.37
CA SER A 711 9.45 -54.44 29.78
C SER A 711 8.75 -55.68 30.36
N LEU A 712 7.68 -56.16 29.73
CA LEU A 712 6.89 -57.34 30.22
C LEU A 712 7.57 -58.66 29.81
N SER A 713 7.20 -59.76 30.46
CA SER A 713 7.68 -61.08 30.13
C SER A 713 6.64 -61.93 29.38
N GLU A 714 5.39 -61.75 29.71
CA GLU A 714 4.31 -62.56 29.16
C GLU A 714 3.87 -62.10 27.75
N LYS A 715 3.83 -63.01 26.78
CA LYS A 715 3.58 -62.72 25.37
C LYS A 715 2.20 -62.10 25.13
N SER A 716 1.17 -62.55 25.85
CA SER A 716 -0.17 -62.00 25.76
C SER A 716 -0.26 -60.54 26.23
N GLU A 717 0.40 -60.25 27.35
CA GLU A 717 0.45 -58.88 27.89
C GLU A 717 1.24 -57.93 27.01
N LYS A 718 2.42 -58.40 26.49
CA LYS A 718 3.20 -57.66 25.49
C LYS A 718 2.36 -57.25 24.31
N LYS A 719 1.68 -58.21 23.70
CA LYS A 719 0.85 -57.97 22.53
C LYS A 719 -0.23 -56.94 22.80
N ALA A 720 -0.90 -57.02 23.93
CA ALA A 720 -1.95 -56.03 24.31
C ALA A 720 -1.39 -54.62 24.46
N LYS A 721 -0.13 -54.43 24.87
CA LYS A 721 0.49 -53.11 24.97
C LYS A 721 0.92 -52.60 23.59
N TYR A 722 1.49 -53.43 22.72
CA TYR A 722 1.81 -53.02 21.34
C TYR A 722 0.58 -52.68 20.53
N GLU A 723 -0.57 -53.39 20.69
CA GLU A 723 -1.82 -52.99 20.04
C GLU A 723 -2.29 -51.62 20.46
N LYS A 724 -2.15 -51.28 21.74
CA LYS A 724 -2.42 -49.93 22.22
C LYS A 724 -1.42 -48.88 21.63
N ALA A 725 -0.12 -49.21 21.61
CA ALA A 725 0.88 -48.33 21.03
C ALA A 725 0.59 -48.02 19.57
N LEU A 726 0.28 -49.05 18.75
CA LEU A 726 -0.02 -48.87 17.33
C LEU A 726 -1.21 -47.94 17.08
N ARG A 727 -2.28 -48.05 17.88
CA ARG A 727 -3.44 -47.16 17.81
C ARG A 727 -3.09 -45.68 18.06
N TYR A 728 -2.17 -45.41 19.00
CA TYR A 728 -1.74 -44.05 19.29
C TYR A 728 -0.67 -43.52 18.33
N TYR A 729 0.16 -44.41 17.74
CA TYR A 729 1.03 -44.07 16.61
C TYR A 729 0.19 -43.59 15.40
N GLU A 730 -0.89 -44.28 15.07
CA GLU A 730 -1.78 -43.91 13.98
C GLU A 730 -2.40 -42.51 14.22
N LYS A 731 -3.00 -42.28 15.41
CA LYS A 731 -3.54 -40.97 15.78
C LYS A 731 -2.51 -39.85 15.73
N CYS A 732 -1.29 -40.14 16.17
CA CYS A 732 -0.20 -39.18 16.13
C CYS A 732 0.20 -38.83 14.70
N HIS A 733 0.32 -39.86 13.84
CA HIS A 733 0.69 -39.68 12.43
C HIS A 733 -0.34 -38.87 11.64
N GLU A 734 -1.64 -39.10 11.86
CA GLU A 734 -2.72 -38.32 11.27
C GLU A 734 -2.61 -36.82 11.63
N SER A 735 -2.34 -36.52 12.90
CA SER A 735 -2.19 -35.15 13.37
C SER A 735 -0.85 -34.52 12.92
N CYS A 736 0.24 -35.31 12.94
CA CYS A 736 1.58 -34.86 12.58
C CYS A 736 1.69 -34.46 11.12
N ASN A 737 1.10 -35.18 10.19
CA ASN A 737 1.10 -34.85 8.76
C ASN A 737 0.61 -33.43 8.50
N VAL A 738 -0.50 -33.04 9.12
CA VAL A 738 -1.08 -31.72 8.95
C VAL A 738 -0.17 -30.64 9.52
N ASN A 739 0.39 -30.85 10.70
CA ASN A 739 1.21 -29.87 11.41
C ASN A 739 2.61 -29.74 10.82
N TYR A 740 3.21 -30.84 10.35
CA TYR A 740 4.53 -30.87 9.73
C TYR A 740 4.59 -29.98 8.47
N TYR A 741 3.65 -30.14 7.55
CA TYR A 741 3.59 -29.32 6.34
C TYR A 741 3.29 -27.84 6.63
N LYS A 742 2.82 -27.50 7.82
CA LYS A 742 2.62 -26.13 8.28
C LYS A 742 3.80 -25.58 9.09
N GLY A 743 4.85 -26.39 9.33
CA GLY A 743 6.04 -25.99 10.07
C GLY A 743 5.85 -25.82 11.58
N ILE A 744 4.82 -26.43 12.16
CA ILE A 744 4.47 -26.29 13.59
C ILE A 744 4.50 -27.61 14.38
N SER A 745 4.85 -28.72 13.76
CA SER A 745 4.96 -30.01 14.44
C SER A 745 6.06 -30.01 15.48
N TRP A 746 5.82 -30.70 16.61
CA TRP A 746 6.80 -30.98 17.65
C TRP A 746 7.51 -32.32 17.46
N ILE A 747 7.05 -33.14 16.52
CA ILE A 747 7.57 -34.50 16.26
C ILE A 747 8.08 -34.54 14.82
N GLU A 748 9.26 -35.11 14.64
CA GLU A 748 9.80 -35.39 13.30
C GLU A 748 9.05 -36.58 12.70
N LEU A 749 8.48 -36.42 11.52
CA LEU A 749 7.60 -37.39 10.89
C LEU A 749 8.34 -38.72 10.60
N ASP A 750 9.57 -38.59 10.09
CA ASP A 750 10.41 -39.77 9.75
C ASP A 750 10.72 -40.61 11.00
N GLU A 751 11.04 -39.97 12.13
CA GLU A 751 11.29 -40.65 13.40
C GLU A 751 10.04 -41.38 13.92
N LEU A 752 8.87 -40.73 13.78
CA LEU A 752 7.59 -41.31 14.17
C LEU A 752 7.29 -42.56 13.34
N GLU A 753 7.47 -42.51 12.02
CA GLU A 753 7.22 -43.61 11.10
C GLU A 753 8.18 -44.79 11.36
N GLU A 754 9.45 -44.51 11.63
CA GLU A 754 10.42 -45.56 11.98
C GLU A 754 9.98 -46.30 13.23
N LYS A 755 9.65 -45.61 14.31
CA LYS A 755 9.20 -46.23 15.56
C LYS A 755 7.89 -46.98 15.40
N TRP A 756 6.96 -46.44 14.63
CA TRP A 756 5.70 -47.09 14.33
C TRP A 756 5.89 -48.43 13.60
N ASN A 757 6.74 -48.46 12.58
CA ASN A 757 7.07 -49.68 11.86
C ASN A 757 7.78 -50.73 12.75
N LEU A 758 8.72 -50.29 13.59
CA LEU A 758 9.37 -51.18 14.56
C LEU A 758 8.39 -51.80 15.55
N CYS A 759 7.42 -51.03 16.04
CA CYS A 759 6.36 -51.54 16.93
C CYS A 759 5.46 -52.59 16.23
N ARG A 760 5.15 -52.40 14.93
CA ARG A 760 4.42 -53.38 14.10
C ARG A 760 5.20 -54.71 14.01
N GLU A 761 6.51 -54.65 13.81
CA GLU A 761 7.33 -55.83 13.78
C GLU A 761 7.36 -56.55 15.13
N LYS A 762 7.49 -55.82 16.24
CA LYS A 762 7.47 -56.41 17.61
C LYS A 762 6.13 -57.12 17.89
N MET A 763 5.01 -56.60 17.40
CA MET A 763 3.71 -57.22 17.58
C MET A 763 3.55 -58.54 16.81
N THR A 764 4.26 -58.70 15.67
CA THR A 764 4.20 -59.91 14.82
C THR A 764 5.13 -61.00 15.27
N ARG A 765 6.17 -60.67 16.02
CA ARG A 765 7.10 -61.61 16.66
C ARG A 765 6.52 -62.16 17.97
#